data_4d72521846156c6c9f5d644f1946a4c5
#
_entry.id   4d72521846156c6c9f5d644f1946a4c5
#
_cell.length_a   1.000
_cell.length_b   1.000
_cell.length_c   1.000
_cell.angle_alpha   90.00
_cell.angle_beta   90.00
_cell.angle_gamma   90.00
#
_symmetry.space_group_name_H-M   'P 1'
#
loop_
_entity.id
_entity.type
_entity.pdbx_description
1 polymer ?
#
loop_
_entity_poly.entity_id
_entity_poly.type
_entity_poly.pdbx_seq_one_letter_code
_entity_poly.pdbx_strand_id
1 'polypeptide(L)'
;MDNAPVSEPRAAWLSLRLTVLLCLFSISGAVLAACGSEDTGTGRTGGDADVTDAGGVPVPDAQGDAASDVAPDSTPDDATDASDVALDASDATDGSGDTGPEFPPAPFAVNTLLSTTSTTAGSTVVVNCQAIDESGEAISLPPDTRRTVIAAPSASAEVAVGGTELRPLRTGTLQVACSLPTLGLVDDSPAQLEVLPGLPYTMIATLDQDAIEAGEFVQVFCTAFDILGNEIPDVEFTVGTDPGGSGVEVDREYVIVERAGVYDVRCDTDGAAEIIPATLEVVPGLPAAASVGVVPERRVYGVGDTVELQYSVSDEFGNLIPDALVTFSSLPTVPSFGEGRFRFDTEGIFQLNLIVGLPTLSGSPIVASRSVTVNSEGPAIVCDRPSDGAFLSVTPGANIEFRGRVNDVFGADTVVVNDVPATLSADGSFVATIPTRFGINFVQVAATDTDGNPSRRTCAFLVADQYVSEGGFLTDSVTLTLFQNALDDFDRFDGLDSINDLLHTALNSSGVRNTLHTTLQAANPLYDECVQRVCIFGCFCALSVSVNHQDTALNGPNDTTLQLVDGGMRAVGNVRGLRFRLRIGGTFSTQGWVTFESLGVDLTFNAGLSGGRPRITLRSVNNVSVGRVDTDFSGLTGFIVNIIVDLFQGTIRNLIRDTVRDYVRDSFNEILDGVVGGLNLDSVGQTFSVNHLDGEGVSNIGFGIQFGAIDFTSARALFGISTRLTNNAERAGLTLGAPVPPGPVRYVGSGSRVVAAGISIGVFNQALHALWRSGLLDASIDGSTIGDVPAGSLAAIRTNLPPVVVGSDENSVSVHIGAIQAVVVIPGIIDQPLDVELGGVATTGFDLLDENVINFRDIVVEELYFSPENRALTPAQLDELESFLLELVRYLVDESVNSALPALPIPDFALPDSLAEFGFAPGTRLGLVAPRLFTNATHFVAEGNFGNR
;
A
#
# COMPACT_ATOMS: atom_id res chain seq x y z
N MET A 1 56.46 12.87 -8.16
CA MET A 1 56.17 14.21 -8.61
C MET A 1 54.82 14.14 -9.24
N ASP A 2 53.88 14.41 -8.41
CA ASP A 2 52.54 14.89 -8.49
C ASP A 2 51.61 14.34 -9.56
N ASN A 3 50.84 13.36 -9.11
CA ASN A 3 49.60 12.93 -9.73
C ASN A 3 48.47 13.91 -9.37
N ALA A 4 48.03 14.72 -10.33
CA ALA A 4 46.75 15.41 -10.25
C ALA A 4 45.65 14.50 -10.75
N PRO A 5 44.47 14.48 -10.12
CA PRO A 5 43.36 13.62 -10.54
C PRO A 5 42.71 14.18 -11.79
N VAL A 6 42.57 13.32 -12.79
CA VAL A 6 41.77 13.56 -13.99
C VAL A 6 40.30 13.67 -13.56
N SER A 7 39.75 14.88 -13.63
CA SER A 7 38.34 15.14 -13.40
C SER A 7 37.52 14.52 -14.55
N GLU A 8 36.67 13.58 -14.23
CA GLU A 8 35.75 12.94 -15.15
C GLU A 8 34.77 13.93 -15.81
N PRO A 9 34.64 13.96 -17.13
CA PRO A 9 33.63 14.80 -17.79
C PRO A 9 32.20 14.25 -17.75
N ARG A 10 31.92 13.24 -16.91
CA ARG A 10 30.64 12.55 -16.83
C ARG A 10 29.50 13.38 -16.23
N ALA A 11 29.75 14.29 -15.32
CA ALA A 11 28.69 15.07 -14.64
C ALA A 11 28.04 16.14 -15.51
N ALA A 12 28.79 16.77 -16.43
CA ALA A 12 28.23 17.77 -17.34
C ALA A 12 27.35 17.18 -18.46
N TRP A 13 27.61 15.94 -18.85
CA TRP A 13 26.79 15.18 -19.79
C TRP A 13 25.49 14.68 -19.19
N LEU A 14 25.46 14.44 -17.86
CA LEU A 14 24.25 14.04 -17.16
C LEU A 14 23.22 15.17 -17.09
N SER A 15 23.64 16.42 -16.91
CA SER A 15 22.73 17.56 -16.82
C SER A 15 22.06 17.94 -18.15
N LEU A 16 22.73 17.82 -19.27
CA LEU A 16 22.10 18.04 -20.59
C LEU A 16 21.12 16.94 -20.95
N ARG A 17 21.49 15.72 -20.60
CA ARG A 17 20.64 14.56 -20.79
C ARG A 17 19.32 14.76 -20.04
N LEU A 18 19.39 15.35 -18.83
CA LEU A 18 18.26 15.59 -17.97
C LEU A 18 17.31 16.66 -18.54
N THR A 19 17.85 17.76 -19.08
CA THR A 19 17.04 18.94 -19.40
C THR A 19 16.33 18.85 -20.75
N VAL A 20 16.92 18.26 -21.76
CA VAL A 20 16.27 18.13 -23.09
C VAL A 20 15.16 17.08 -23.10
N LEU A 21 15.27 16.03 -22.27
CA LEU A 21 14.22 15.02 -22.13
C LEU A 21 13.23 15.34 -21.00
N LEU A 22 13.64 16.07 -19.98
CA LEU A 22 12.69 16.66 -18.99
C LEU A 22 11.67 17.56 -19.69
N CYS A 23 12.07 18.33 -20.69
CA CYS A 23 11.13 19.08 -21.52
C CYS A 23 10.20 18.22 -22.37
N LEU A 24 10.63 17.00 -22.72
CA LEU A 24 9.80 16.08 -23.51
C LEU A 24 8.89 15.18 -22.69
N PHE A 25 9.19 14.97 -21.37
CA PHE A 25 8.50 13.96 -20.57
C PHE A 25 8.14 14.37 -19.14
N SER A 26 8.57 15.55 -18.65
CA SER A 26 8.24 16.02 -17.27
C SER A 26 6.75 16.26 -17.01
N ILE A 27 5.95 16.24 -18.07
CA ILE A 27 4.53 16.60 -17.99
C ILE A 27 3.65 15.40 -17.66
N SER A 28 4.10 14.19 -17.96
CA SER A 28 3.34 12.98 -17.61
C SER A 28 3.35 12.65 -16.11
N GLY A 29 4.32 13.19 -15.36
CA GLY A 29 4.45 12.96 -13.92
C GLY A 29 3.74 13.99 -13.05
N ALA A 30 3.44 15.19 -13.60
CA ALA A 30 2.84 16.26 -12.83
C ALA A 30 1.32 16.11 -12.59
N VAL A 31 0.65 15.25 -13.36
CA VAL A 31 -0.79 14.98 -13.20
C VAL A 31 -1.13 14.20 -11.91
N LEU A 32 -0.13 13.62 -11.23
CA LEU A 32 -0.34 12.76 -10.07
C LEU A 32 0.16 13.35 -8.74
N ALA A 33 0.69 14.59 -8.72
CA ALA A 33 1.35 15.16 -7.55
C ALA A 33 0.49 16.10 -6.67
N ALA A 34 -0.80 16.21 -6.92
CA ALA A 34 -1.65 17.18 -6.25
C ALA A 34 -2.48 16.61 -5.08
N CYS A 35 -1.83 15.86 -4.20
CA CYS A 35 -2.42 15.58 -2.89
C CYS A 35 -1.33 15.71 -1.83
N GLY A 36 -1.25 16.90 -1.22
CA GLY A 36 -0.57 16.97 0.05
C GLY A 36 0.37 18.15 0.28
N SER A 37 -0.05 18.89 1.24
CA SER A 37 0.62 19.71 2.25
C SER A 37 0.80 21.18 1.95
N GLU A 38 -0.07 21.94 2.52
CA GLU A 38 0.23 23.29 2.97
C GLU A 38 0.96 23.22 4.31
N ASP A 39 2.20 23.65 4.31
CA ASP A 39 2.95 24.00 5.51
C ASP A 39 2.91 25.51 5.66
N THR A 40 2.10 26.00 6.57
CA THR A 40 2.11 27.42 6.97
C THR A 40 2.94 27.59 8.22
N GLY A 41 4.19 27.94 8.00
CA GLY A 41 5.02 28.54 9.05
C GLY A 41 4.78 30.03 9.14
N THR A 42 4.52 30.51 10.32
CA THR A 42 4.93 31.81 10.90
C THR A 42 4.51 31.77 12.36
N GLY A 43 5.28 32.00 13.37
CA GLY A 43 6.33 32.96 13.56
C GLY A 43 6.08 33.67 14.89
N ARG A 44 6.98 33.46 15.85
CA ARG A 44 7.39 34.39 16.93
C ARG A 44 6.35 35.00 17.88
N THR A 45 6.52 34.82 19.15
CA THR A 45 7.16 35.58 20.23
C THR A 45 6.57 35.10 21.53
N GLY A 46 7.32 34.69 22.54
CA GLY A 46 8.09 35.50 23.45
C GLY A 46 7.29 35.70 24.72
N GLY A 47 7.76 35.24 25.85
CA GLY A 47 7.27 35.72 27.14
C GLY A 47 7.37 34.70 28.27
N ASP A 48 8.41 34.89 28.98
CA ASP A 48 8.84 34.51 30.31
C ASP A 48 7.78 34.30 31.40
N ALA A 49 8.29 33.60 32.37
CA ALA A 49 8.08 33.64 33.82
C ALA A 49 7.20 32.53 34.38
N ASP A 50 7.74 31.70 35.07
CA ASP A 50 8.39 31.64 36.37
C ASP A 50 7.52 31.00 37.48
N VAL A 51 8.13 30.03 38.12
CA VAL A 51 8.20 29.78 39.57
C VAL A 51 7.18 28.91 40.26
N THR A 52 7.79 27.93 40.85
CA THR A 52 7.55 27.27 42.16
C THR A 52 6.44 26.20 42.25
N ASP A 53 6.59 25.23 43.00
CA ASP A 53 7.57 24.62 43.92
C ASP A 53 6.87 23.45 44.60
N ALA A 54 7.67 22.50 45.01
CA ALA A 54 7.54 21.71 46.21
C ALA A 54 6.67 20.47 46.31
N GLY A 55 7.39 19.45 46.57
CA GLY A 55 7.20 18.52 47.65
C GLY A 55 6.62 17.18 47.27
N GLY A 56 7.20 16.08 47.50
CA GLY A 56 8.17 15.59 48.50
C GLY A 56 8.03 14.09 48.53
N VAL A 57 9.12 13.46 48.57
CA VAL A 57 9.37 12.02 48.82
C VAL A 57 8.81 11.64 50.23
N PRO A 58 8.49 10.39 50.59
CA PRO A 58 9.55 9.40 50.74
C PRO A 58 9.19 7.90 50.42
N VAL A 59 10.24 7.20 50.16
CA VAL A 59 10.40 5.74 50.33
C VAL A 59 10.46 5.40 51.83
N PRO A 60 10.05 4.21 52.24
CA PRO A 60 11.03 3.44 52.98
C PRO A 60 11.20 1.98 52.56
N ASP A 61 12.46 1.61 52.68
CA ASP A 61 13.05 0.30 52.79
C ASP A 61 12.37 -0.64 53.81
N ALA A 62 12.58 -1.91 53.58
CA ALA A 62 13.12 -2.89 54.52
C ALA A 62 12.91 -4.31 53.95
N GLN A 63 13.94 -4.98 53.51
CA GLN A 63 14.81 -5.92 54.29
C GLN A 63 14.12 -7.17 54.75
N GLY A 64 14.74 -8.28 54.41
CA GLY A 64 14.78 -9.50 55.18
C GLY A 64 14.80 -10.77 54.34
N ASP A 65 15.99 -11.24 54.00
CA ASP A 65 16.63 -12.46 54.49
C ASP A 65 15.88 -13.78 54.18
N ALA A 66 16.45 -14.77 53.70
CA ALA A 66 17.68 -15.52 53.85
C ALA A 66 17.59 -16.88 53.16
N ALA A 67 18.68 -17.26 52.53
CA ALA A 67 19.37 -18.54 52.63
C ALA A 67 18.55 -19.82 52.31
N SER A 68 19.03 -20.77 51.63
CA SER A 68 20.35 -21.46 51.62
C SER A 68 20.35 -22.56 50.57
N ASP A 69 21.54 -22.74 49.98
CA ASP A 69 22.28 -23.98 49.82
C ASP A 69 21.66 -25.17 49.04
N VAL A 70 22.32 -25.61 47.99
CA VAL A 70 23.40 -26.62 48.04
C VAL A 70 23.80 -26.95 46.59
N ALA A 71 25.04 -26.72 46.27
CA ALA A 71 25.75 -27.51 45.29
C ALA A 71 26.29 -28.79 46.01
N PRO A 72 26.70 -29.86 45.35
CA PRO A 72 27.99 -29.93 44.70
C PRO A 72 28.03 -30.81 43.41
N ASP A 73 28.93 -30.49 42.53
CA ASP A 73 30.25 -31.14 42.37
C ASP A 73 30.28 -32.52 41.68
N SER A 74 30.95 -32.54 40.56
CA SER A 74 32.09 -33.43 40.32
C SER A 74 32.55 -33.39 38.87
N THR A 75 33.70 -32.76 38.69
CA THR A 75 34.73 -33.25 37.76
C THR A 75 35.35 -34.55 38.33
N PRO A 76 36.04 -35.38 37.66
CA PRO A 76 37.38 -35.03 37.13
C PRO A 76 37.80 -35.69 35.78
N ASP A 77 38.79 -35.04 35.17
CA ASP A 77 40.12 -35.55 34.78
C ASP A 77 40.21 -36.81 33.91
N ASP A 78 41.00 -36.83 32.89
CA ASP A 78 42.44 -36.90 32.80
C ASP A 78 42.86 -36.90 31.31
N ALA A 79 43.67 -36.02 30.82
CA ALA A 79 45.12 -36.05 30.76
C ALA A 79 45.73 -37.24 30.00
N THR A 80 46.56 -36.87 29.18
CA THR A 80 47.92 -37.27 28.82
C THR A 80 48.05 -37.47 27.32
N ASP A 81 48.99 -37.05 26.69
CA ASP A 81 50.37 -36.53 26.87
C ASP A 81 51.14 -36.86 25.58
N ALA A 82 51.83 -35.88 25.15
CA ALA A 82 53.21 -35.90 24.60
C ALA A 82 53.59 -36.93 23.54
N SER A 83 54.20 -36.57 22.50
CA SER A 83 55.61 -36.12 22.53
C SER A 83 56.14 -35.88 21.13
N ASP A 84 56.80 -34.77 21.01
CA ASP A 84 58.04 -34.52 20.28
C ASP A 84 58.77 -35.75 19.70
N VAL A 85 59.23 -35.57 18.47
CA VAL A 85 60.66 -35.83 18.15
C VAL A 85 61.06 -34.91 16.95
N ALA A 86 61.89 -33.96 17.26
CA ALA A 86 62.79 -33.32 16.32
C ALA A 86 63.96 -34.19 16.10
N LEU A 87 64.58 -34.09 14.95
CA LEU A 87 66.02 -34.30 14.64
C LEU A 87 66.15 -33.91 13.17
N ASP A 88 66.68 -32.86 12.90
CA ASP A 88 67.97 -32.22 12.89
C ASP A 88 69.00 -32.89 11.93
N ALA A 89 69.48 -31.95 11.16
CA ALA A 89 70.86 -31.77 10.71
C ALA A 89 71.35 -32.42 9.43
N SER A 90 71.70 -31.54 8.64
CA SER A 90 73.00 -31.20 8.10
C SER A 90 73.56 -32.12 7.01
N ASP A 91 73.90 -31.52 6.04
CA ASP A 91 75.10 -30.81 5.65
C ASP A 91 75.73 -31.34 4.34
N ALA A 92 76.12 -30.45 3.59
CA ALA A 92 77.30 -30.24 2.82
C ALA A 92 77.47 -30.78 1.40
N THR A 93 77.59 -29.76 0.62
CA THR A 93 78.71 -29.43 -0.26
C THR A 93 78.81 -30.10 -1.61
N ASP A 94 78.78 -29.16 -2.52
CA ASP A 94 79.85 -28.89 -3.54
C ASP A 94 79.95 -29.80 -4.75
N GLY A 95 79.88 -29.16 -5.86
CA GLY A 95 80.48 -29.69 -7.09
C GLY A 95 79.91 -29.23 -8.42
N SER A 96 80.31 -28.05 -8.80
CA SER A 96 80.68 -27.69 -10.18
C SER A 96 79.98 -28.37 -11.38
N GLY A 97 79.34 -27.51 -12.12
CA GLY A 97 79.50 -27.34 -13.54
C GLY A 97 79.20 -28.44 -14.51
N ASP A 98 78.15 -28.25 -15.22
CA ASP A 98 78.30 -28.36 -16.69
C ASP A 98 77.05 -27.74 -17.37
N THR A 99 77.27 -27.06 -18.50
CA THR A 99 76.27 -26.46 -19.35
C THR A 99 75.66 -27.56 -20.18
N GLY A 100 74.38 -27.82 -19.86
CA GLY A 100 73.47 -28.62 -20.70
C GLY A 100 72.24 -27.79 -21.11
N PRO A 101 71.53 -28.18 -22.12
CA PRO A 101 70.49 -27.34 -22.73
C PRO A 101 69.42 -26.96 -21.74
N GLU A 102 69.01 -25.71 -21.81
CA GLU A 102 68.01 -25.08 -21.01
C GLU A 102 66.66 -25.84 -21.17
N PHE A 103 66.41 -26.74 -20.23
CA PHE A 103 65.05 -27.30 -20.06
C PHE A 103 64.21 -26.22 -19.49
N PRO A 104 62.94 -26.14 -19.92
CA PRO A 104 62.00 -25.21 -19.32
C PRO A 104 62.00 -25.42 -17.80
N PRO A 105 61.95 -24.37 -17.01
CA PRO A 105 62.05 -24.48 -15.59
C PRO A 105 61.05 -25.48 -15.05
N ALA A 106 61.54 -26.44 -14.25
CA ALA A 106 60.65 -27.42 -13.64
C ALA A 106 59.80 -26.74 -12.55
N PRO A 107 58.57 -27.11 -12.43
CA PRO A 107 57.70 -26.50 -11.42
C PRO A 107 58.23 -26.84 -10.03
N PHE A 108 58.52 -25.82 -9.25
CA PHE A 108 59.02 -25.91 -7.86
C PHE A 108 57.90 -25.97 -6.85
N ALA A 109 56.85 -25.18 -7.07
CA ALA A 109 55.63 -25.18 -6.25
C ALA A 109 54.38 -24.96 -7.08
N VAL A 110 53.25 -25.08 -6.48
CA VAL A 110 51.97 -24.79 -7.06
C VAL A 110 51.20 -23.80 -6.16
N ASN A 111 50.72 -22.74 -6.73
CA ASN A 111 49.88 -21.77 -6.06
C ASN A 111 48.41 -21.94 -6.48
N THR A 112 47.53 -21.79 -5.52
CA THR A 112 46.08 -21.83 -5.72
C THR A 112 45.56 -20.42 -5.91
N LEU A 113 45.06 -20.15 -7.09
CA LEU A 113 44.38 -18.88 -7.38
C LEU A 113 42.90 -19.14 -7.52
N LEU A 114 42.14 -18.50 -6.70
CA LEU A 114 40.68 -18.56 -6.77
C LEU A 114 40.15 -17.38 -7.63
N SER A 115 39.12 -17.64 -8.40
CA SER A 115 38.42 -16.58 -9.16
C SER A 115 37.77 -15.54 -8.23
N THR A 116 37.59 -15.89 -6.99
CA THR A 116 37.11 -15.03 -5.91
C THR A 116 37.60 -15.56 -4.58
N THR A 117 37.81 -14.69 -3.61
CA THR A 117 38.13 -15.03 -2.23
C THR A 117 36.92 -15.16 -1.32
N SER A 118 35.73 -14.77 -1.83
CA SER A 118 34.47 -14.96 -1.17
C SER A 118 33.43 -15.36 -2.19
N THR A 119 32.53 -16.27 -1.84
CA THR A 119 31.46 -16.76 -2.67
C THR A 119 30.31 -17.24 -1.82
N THR A 120 29.16 -17.50 -2.43
CA THR A 120 28.02 -18.12 -1.76
C THR A 120 28.04 -19.63 -1.92
N ALA A 121 27.54 -20.34 -0.90
CA ALA A 121 27.38 -21.81 -0.95
C ALA A 121 26.55 -22.20 -2.18
N GLY A 122 26.96 -23.25 -2.86
CA GLY A 122 26.34 -23.72 -4.09
C GLY A 122 26.80 -23.04 -5.37
N SER A 123 27.51 -21.93 -5.28
CA SER A 123 28.11 -21.26 -6.44
C SER A 123 29.39 -21.93 -6.91
N THR A 124 29.71 -21.78 -8.16
CA THR A 124 30.93 -22.38 -8.72
C THR A 124 32.06 -21.37 -8.65
N VAL A 125 33.16 -21.76 -8.05
CA VAL A 125 34.40 -21.01 -7.98
C VAL A 125 35.41 -21.67 -8.89
N VAL A 126 35.97 -20.93 -9.78
CA VAL A 126 37.03 -21.43 -10.64
C VAL A 126 38.36 -21.41 -9.85
N VAL A 127 38.98 -22.54 -9.81
CA VAL A 127 40.28 -22.72 -9.16
C VAL A 127 41.35 -22.84 -10.24
N ASN A 128 42.27 -21.94 -10.23
CA ASN A 128 43.41 -21.99 -11.17
C ASN A 128 44.66 -22.41 -10.43
N CYS A 129 45.18 -23.52 -10.83
CA CYS A 129 46.45 -24.04 -10.30
C CYS A 129 47.61 -23.47 -11.12
N GLN A 130 48.33 -22.56 -10.54
CA GLN A 130 49.46 -21.91 -11.18
C GLN A 130 50.77 -22.55 -10.63
N ALA A 131 51.49 -23.22 -11.51
CA ALA A 131 52.81 -23.68 -11.15
C ALA A 131 53.80 -22.54 -11.19
N ILE A 132 54.72 -22.53 -10.24
CA ILE A 132 55.77 -21.54 -10.14
C ILE A 132 57.14 -22.25 -10.08
N ASP A 133 58.13 -21.61 -10.59
CA ASP A 133 59.56 -22.06 -10.50
C ASP A 133 60.20 -21.61 -9.16
N GLU A 134 61.44 -21.94 -8.98
CA GLU A 134 62.24 -21.55 -7.77
C GLU A 134 62.36 -20.00 -7.63
N SER A 135 62.17 -19.27 -8.69
CA SER A 135 62.23 -17.81 -8.64
C SER A 135 60.88 -17.19 -8.28
N GLY A 136 59.82 -17.98 -8.23
CA GLY A 136 58.43 -17.54 -7.98
C GLY A 136 57.71 -17.07 -9.22
N GLU A 137 58.26 -17.27 -10.44
CA GLU A 137 57.64 -16.89 -11.69
C GLU A 137 56.69 -18.01 -12.21
N ALA A 138 55.55 -17.57 -12.75
CA ALA A 138 54.54 -18.50 -13.24
C ALA A 138 54.98 -19.23 -14.50
N ILE A 139 54.91 -20.56 -14.47
CA ILE A 139 55.28 -21.39 -15.62
C ILE A 139 54.02 -22.09 -16.19
N SER A 140 54.07 -22.27 -17.52
CA SER A 140 52.98 -22.98 -18.22
C SER A 140 53.21 -24.49 -18.10
N LEU A 141 52.22 -25.16 -17.54
CA LEU A 141 52.20 -26.62 -17.47
C LEU A 141 51.73 -27.23 -18.80
N PRO A 142 52.24 -28.41 -19.17
CA PRO A 142 51.69 -29.19 -20.29
C PRO A 142 50.18 -29.39 -20.19
N PRO A 143 49.46 -29.42 -21.29
CA PRO A 143 47.99 -29.48 -21.28
C PRO A 143 47.44 -30.77 -20.67
N ASP A 144 48.23 -31.81 -20.59
CA ASP A 144 47.89 -33.13 -20.03
C ASP A 144 48.27 -33.27 -18.55
N THR A 145 48.82 -32.21 -17.92
CA THR A 145 49.14 -32.25 -16.48
C THR A 145 47.86 -32.34 -15.65
N ARG A 146 47.70 -33.45 -14.97
CA ARG A 146 46.56 -33.65 -14.07
C ARG A 146 46.61 -32.68 -12.90
N ARG A 147 45.56 -31.91 -12.74
CA ARG A 147 45.35 -30.99 -11.65
C ARG A 147 44.27 -31.55 -10.72
N THR A 148 44.43 -31.41 -9.44
CA THR A 148 43.46 -31.82 -8.44
C THR A 148 43.31 -30.70 -7.43
N VAL A 149 42.11 -30.36 -7.10
CA VAL A 149 41.79 -29.39 -6.04
C VAL A 149 41.46 -30.18 -4.77
N ILE A 150 42.05 -29.77 -3.67
CA ILE A 150 41.80 -30.31 -2.33
C ILE A 150 41.08 -29.20 -1.56
N ALA A 151 39.90 -29.48 -1.11
CA ALA A 151 39.18 -28.58 -0.22
C ALA A 151 39.17 -29.15 1.21
N ALA A 152 39.41 -28.30 2.18
CA ALA A 152 39.36 -28.70 3.58
C ALA A 152 38.47 -27.77 4.41
N PRO A 153 37.43 -28.26 5.03
CA PRO A 153 37.01 -29.68 5.12
C PRO A 153 36.40 -30.21 3.79
N SER A 154 36.81 -31.39 3.39
CA SER A 154 36.38 -31.98 2.10
C SER A 154 34.87 -32.23 1.97
N ALA A 155 34.16 -32.41 3.09
CA ALA A 155 32.71 -32.56 3.14
C ALA A 155 31.97 -31.23 2.91
N SER A 156 32.69 -30.11 2.93
CA SER A 156 32.11 -28.77 2.77
C SER A 156 32.09 -28.29 1.32
N ALA A 157 32.60 -29.06 0.37
CA ALA A 157 32.61 -28.66 -1.04
C ALA A 157 32.64 -29.88 -1.98
N GLU A 158 32.06 -29.68 -3.15
CA GLU A 158 32.16 -30.58 -4.30
C GLU A 158 33.23 -30.07 -5.26
N VAL A 159 34.12 -30.91 -5.68
CA VAL A 159 35.13 -30.59 -6.69
C VAL A 159 34.71 -31.26 -8.00
N ALA A 160 34.59 -30.49 -9.06
CA ALA A 160 34.18 -31.01 -10.37
C ALA A 160 35.21 -31.98 -10.94
N VAL A 161 34.75 -32.94 -11.75
CA VAL A 161 35.59 -33.85 -12.47
C VAL A 161 36.45 -33.08 -13.46
N GLY A 162 37.73 -32.94 -13.13
CA GLY A 162 38.65 -32.07 -13.89
C GLY A 162 39.46 -31.12 -13.01
N GLY A 163 39.03 -30.92 -11.77
CA GLY A 163 39.80 -30.19 -10.74
C GLY A 163 39.98 -28.71 -10.97
N THR A 164 39.12 -28.08 -11.76
CA THR A 164 39.19 -26.64 -12.06
C THR A 164 38.01 -25.83 -11.50
N GLU A 165 37.01 -26.49 -11.00
CA GLU A 165 35.82 -25.86 -10.44
C GLU A 165 35.53 -26.49 -9.07
N LEU A 166 35.23 -25.63 -8.13
CA LEU A 166 34.84 -25.96 -6.77
C LEU A 166 33.48 -25.38 -6.48
N ARG A 167 32.61 -26.18 -5.92
CA ARG A 167 31.30 -25.76 -5.46
C ARG A 167 31.21 -25.97 -3.95
N PRO A 168 31.43 -24.91 -3.16
CA PRO A 168 31.29 -25.01 -1.70
C PRO A 168 29.81 -25.26 -1.33
N LEU A 169 29.61 -26.12 -0.34
CA LEU A 169 28.27 -26.51 0.12
C LEU A 169 27.95 -26.00 1.53
N ARG A 170 28.97 -25.73 2.33
CA ARG A 170 28.86 -25.28 3.72
C ARG A 170 29.49 -23.92 3.90
N THR A 171 28.90 -23.09 4.72
CA THR A 171 29.38 -21.76 5.09
C THR A 171 30.62 -21.85 5.96
N GLY A 172 31.42 -20.78 5.95
CA GLY A 172 32.65 -20.65 6.70
C GLY A 172 33.87 -20.55 5.82
N THR A 173 35.03 -20.63 6.41
CA THR A 173 36.29 -20.55 5.68
C THR A 173 36.70 -21.92 5.17
N LEU A 174 36.78 -22.06 3.87
CA LEU A 174 37.24 -23.25 3.18
C LEU A 174 38.68 -23.03 2.73
N GLN A 175 39.54 -23.93 3.11
CA GLN A 175 40.92 -23.95 2.60
C GLN A 175 40.96 -24.74 1.29
N VAL A 176 41.47 -24.12 0.27
CA VAL A 176 41.52 -24.71 -1.08
C VAL A 176 42.99 -24.78 -1.50
N ALA A 177 43.44 -25.96 -1.78
CA ALA A 177 44.78 -26.21 -2.23
C ALA A 177 44.81 -26.89 -3.59
N CYS A 178 45.60 -26.42 -4.48
CA CYS A 178 45.90 -27.12 -5.71
C CYS A 178 46.93 -28.24 -5.47
N SER A 179 46.73 -29.34 -6.16
CA SER A 179 47.71 -30.43 -6.21
C SER A 179 47.95 -30.81 -7.66
N LEU A 180 49.19 -31.05 -7.94
CA LEU A 180 49.70 -31.62 -9.19
C LEU A 180 50.22 -33.02 -8.91
N PRO A 181 49.37 -34.02 -8.83
CA PRO A 181 49.76 -35.38 -8.31
C PRO A 181 50.82 -36.04 -9.12
N THR A 182 50.90 -35.75 -10.41
CA THR A 182 51.95 -36.31 -11.31
C THR A 182 53.36 -35.76 -11.02
N LEU A 183 53.41 -34.60 -10.36
CA LEU A 183 54.67 -33.93 -9.99
C LEU A 183 54.95 -33.98 -8.50
N GLY A 184 54.04 -34.56 -7.71
CA GLY A 184 54.12 -34.62 -6.26
C GLY A 184 54.01 -33.29 -5.52
N LEU A 185 53.52 -32.23 -6.20
CA LEU A 185 53.40 -30.90 -5.65
C LEU A 185 51.97 -30.67 -5.12
N VAL A 186 51.92 -30.07 -3.93
CA VAL A 186 50.66 -29.59 -3.31
C VAL A 186 50.97 -28.18 -2.81
N ASP A 187 49.99 -27.30 -2.95
CA ASP A 187 50.09 -25.94 -2.39
C ASP A 187 50.13 -26.02 -0.86
N ASP A 188 51.23 -25.60 -0.29
CA ASP A 188 51.51 -25.60 1.16
C ASP A 188 50.92 -24.39 1.88
N SER A 189 50.39 -23.43 1.11
CA SER A 189 49.71 -22.24 1.60
C SER A 189 48.33 -22.12 1.00
N PRO A 190 47.38 -22.99 1.39
CA PRO A 190 46.05 -23.07 0.82
C PRO A 190 45.36 -21.70 0.74
N ALA A 191 44.80 -21.40 -0.40
CA ALA A 191 43.95 -20.23 -0.55
C ALA A 191 42.71 -20.35 0.33
N GLN A 192 42.38 -19.29 1.00
CA GLN A 192 41.19 -19.21 1.82
C GLN A 192 40.03 -18.70 0.97
N LEU A 193 38.99 -19.47 0.96
CA LEU A 193 37.71 -19.07 0.35
C LEU A 193 36.69 -18.89 1.47
N GLU A 194 36.25 -17.69 1.62
CA GLU A 194 35.13 -17.40 2.49
C GLU A 194 33.85 -17.81 1.81
N VAL A 195 33.13 -18.72 2.42
CA VAL A 195 31.83 -19.17 1.88
C VAL A 195 30.73 -18.57 2.72
N LEU A 196 29.99 -17.70 2.08
CA LEU A 196 28.82 -17.12 2.64
C LEU A 196 27.62 -18.03 2.36
N PRO A 197 26.58 -17.97 3.15
CA PRO A 197 25.34 -18.67 2.82
C PRO A 197 24.78 -18.19 1.49
N GLY A 198 24.03 -19.04 0.84
CA GLY A 198 23.26 -18.71 -0.36
C GLY A 198 22.09 -17.78 -0.06
N LEU A 199 21.21 -17.65 -1.03
CA LEU A 199 19.97 -16.95 -0.78
C LEU A 199 19.07 -17.76 0.16
N PRO A 200 18.27 -17.12 0.97
CA PRO A 200 17.32 -17.81 1.82
C PRO A 200 16.42 -18.76 1.02
N TYR A 201 16.35 -20.00 1.47
CA TYR A 201 15.50 -21.03 0.88
C TYR A 201 14.46 -21.53 1.87
N THR A 202 14.90 -21.84 3.09
CA THR A 202 14.00 -22.27 4.16
C THR A 202 14.06 -21.26 5.29
N MET A 203 12.90 -20.81 5.72
CA MET A 203 12.72 -20.03 6.93
C MET A 203 12.02 -20.86 7.99
N ILE A 204 12.56 -20.87 9.19
CA ILE A 204 11.99 -21.58 10.33
C ILE A 204 11.64 -20.55 11.40
N ALA A 205 10.39 -20.57 11.80
CA ALA A 205 9.94 -19.84 12.98
C ALA A 205 9.94 -20.75 14.22
N THR A 206 10.35 -20.22 15.35
CA THR A 206 10.19 -20.84 16.68
C THR A 206 9.74 -19.79 17.67
N LEU A 207 9.02 -20.20 18.68
CA LEU A 207 8.44 -19.31 19.69
C LEU A 207 9.08 -19.58 21.05
N ASP A 208 9.15 -18.58 21.90
CA ASP A 208 9.54 -18.74 23.32
C ASP A 208 8.42 -19.38 24.14
N GLN A 209 7.17 -19.24 23.68
CA GLN A 209 5.98 -19.87 24.28
C GLN A 209 5.06 -20.35 23.15
N ASP A 210 4.49 -21.53 23.27
CA ASP A 210 3.55 -22.13 22.33
C ASP A 210 2.08 -21.82 22.67
N ALA A 211 1.84 -21.23 23.85
CA ALA A 211 0.53 -20.78 24.30
C ALA A 211 0.66 -19.49 25.12
N ILE A 212 -0.20 -18.50 24.82
CA ILE A 212 -0.28 -17.20 25.49
C ILE A 212 -1.73 -16.80 25.75
N GLU A 213 -1.95 -15.84 26.65
CA GLU A 213 -3.24 -15.14 26.75
C GLU A 213 -3.34 -14.08 25.62
N ALA A 214 -4.56 -13.82 25.17
CA ALA A 214 -4.82 -12.78 24.16
C ALA A 214 -4.29 -11.41 24.62
N GLY A 215 -3.58 -10.72 23.76
CA GLY A 215 -2.90 -9.45 24.04
C GLY A 215 -1.53 -9.57 24.69
N GLU A 216 -1.11 -10.75 25.09
CA GLU A 216 0.28 -10.98 25.47
C GLU A 216 1.16 -11.08 24.22
N PHE A 217 2.41 -10.83 24.41
CA PHE A 217 3.37 -10.96 23.33
C PHE A 217 4.13 -12.30 23.40
N VAL A 218 4.42 -12.84 22.26
CA VAL A 218 5.31 -13.97 22.09
C VAL A 218 6.53 -13.55 21.30
N GLN A 219 7.69 -14.00 21.68
CA GLN A 219 8.90 -13.73 20.93
C GLN A 219 9.13 -14.80 19.86
N VAL A 220 9.35 -14.35 18.66
CA VAL A 220 9.57 -15.19 17.48
C VAL A 220 11.05 -15.20 17.15
N PHE A 221 11.59 -16.37 17.04
CA PHE A 221 12.97 -16.57 16.58
C PHE A 221 12.93 -17.08 15.14
N CYS A 222 13.55 -16.34 14.26
CA CYS A 222 13.59 -16.65 12.84
C CYS A 222 14.97 -17.13 12.44
N THR A 223 15.04 -18.32 11.91
CA THR A 223 16.29 -18.87 11.40
C THR A 223 16.16 -19.15 9.92
N ALA A 224 17.05 -18.57 9.16
CA ALA A 224 17.09 -18.75 7.71
C ALA A 224 18.17 -19.75 7.32
N PHE A 225 17.82 -20.57 6.36
CA PHE A 225 18.75 -21.53 5.76
C PHE A 225 18.73 -21.37 4.24
N ASP A 226 19.87 -21.54 3.63
CA ASP A 226 19.96 -21.67 2.18
C ASP A 226 19.48 -23.06 1.72
N ILE A 227 19.39 -23.27 0.41
CA ILE A 227 18.97 -24.55 -0.20
C ILE A 227 19.89 -25.73 0.17
N LEU A 228 21.07 -25.45 0.67
CA LEU A 228 22.07 -26.43 1.10
C LEU A 228 22.00 -26.68 2.62
N GLY A 229 21.10 -26.00 3.31
CA GLY A 229 20.91 -26.09 4.75
C GLY A 229 22.01 -25.39 5.55
N ASN A 230 22.66 -24.37 5.00
CA ASN A 230 23.52 -23.48 5.76
C ASN A 230 22.68 -22.36 6.39
N GLU A 231 22.90 -22.14 7.66
CA GLU A 231 22.27 -21.03 8.38
C GLU A 231 22.80 -19.70 7.83
N ILE A 232 21.91 -18.77 7.63
CA ILE A 232 22.20 -17.44 7.12
C ILE A 232 22.07 -16.47 8.28
N PRO A 233 23.18 -15.95 8.82
CA PRO A 233 23.12 -14.97 9.89
C PRO A 233 22.63 -13.61 9.36
N ASP A 234 22.02 -12.82 10.24
CA ASP A 234 21.63 -11.44 9.98
C ASP A 234 20.73 -11.23 8.76
N VAL A 235 19.84 -12.19 8.49
CA VAL A 235 18.83 -12.04 7.42
C VAL A 235 17.75 -11.09 7.88
N GLU A 236 17.47 -10.10 7.03
CA GLU A 236 16.26 -9.29 7.22
C GLU A 236 15.03 -10.14 6.95
N PHE A 237 14.16 -10.21 7.92
CA PHE A 237 12.94 -10.98 7.83
C PHE A 237 11.74 -10.14 8.27
N THR A 238 10.59 -10.59 7.87
CA THR A 238 9.31 -10.10 8.37
C THR A 238 8.59 -11.26 9.03
N VAL A 239 8.00 -10.98 10.17
CA VAL A 239 7.16 -11.94 10.87
C VAL A 239 5.73 -11.76 10.42
N GLY A 240 5.05 -12.85 10.16
CA GLY A 240 3.63 -12.85 9.81
C GLY A 240 2.89 -13.98 10.49
N THR A 241 1.59 -13.90 10.47
CA THR A 241 0.71 -14.92 11.05
C THR A 241 -0.32 -15.41 10.05
N ASP A 242 -0.76 -16.64 10.20
CA ASP A 242 -1.91 -17.19 9.48
C ASP A 242 -2.85 -17.90 10.48
N PRO A 243 -4.08 -17.42 10.68
CA PRO A 243 -4.64 -16.23 10.02
C PRO A 243 -3.95 -14.94 10.48
N GLY A 244 -3.78 -14.02 9.53
CA GLY A 244 -3.36 -12.64 9.78
C GLY A 244 -4.56 -11.72 9.77
N GLY A 245 -4.37 -10.47 10.13
CA GLY A 245 -5.40 -9.43 10.01
C GLY A 245 -5.60 -8.61 11.27
N SER A 246 -6.80 -8.09 11.47
CA SER A 246 -7.11 -7.27 12.62
C SER A 246 -6.97 -8.03 13.94
N GLY A 247 -6.31 -7.42 14.93
CA GLY A 247 -6.01 -8.05 16.21
C GLY A 247 -4.74 -8.90 16.19
N VAL A 248 -3.91 -8.77 15.16
CA VAL A 248 -2.54 -9.27 15.14
C VAL A 248 -1.62 -8.10 14.92
N GLU A 249 -0.77 -7.84 15.87
CA GLU A 249 0.29 -6.85 15.76
C GLU A 249 1.64 -7.57 15.73
N VAL A 250 2.46 -7.18 14.79
CA VAL A 250 3.82 -7.71 14.65
C VAL A 250 4.79 -6.55 14.77
N ASP A 251 5.58 -6.53 15.82
CA ASP A 251 6.68 -5.58 16.01
C ASP A 251 8.01 -6.34 15.98
N ARG A 252 8.62 -6.37 14.78
CA ARG A 252 9.86 -7.10 14.52
C ARG A 252 9.78 -8.61 14.83
N GLU A 253 10.27 -8.98 15.99
CA GLU A 253 10.34 -10.36 16.49
C GLU A 253 9.26 -10.68 17.53
N TYR A 254 8.39 -9.72 17.81
CA TYR A 254 7.30 -9.91 18.76
C TYR A 254 5.96 -9.94 18.02
N VAL A 255 5.16 -10.90 18.37
CA VAL A 255 3.79 -11.03 17.88
C VAL A 255 2.85 -10.87 19.06
N ILE A 256 1.92 -9.97 18.93
CA ILE A 256 0.80 -9.81 19.85
C ILE A 256 -0.44 -10.25 19.12
N VAL A 257 -1.21 -11.12 19.73
CA VAL A 257 -2.45 -11.60 19.14
C VAL A 257 -3.58 -11.35 20.11
N GLU A 258 -4.53 -10.55 19.68
CA GLU A 258 -5.69 -10.18 20.45
C GLU A 258 -6.84 -11.18 20.34
N ARG A 259 -6.80 -12.06 19.35
CA ARG A 259 -7.86 -13.05 19.11
C ARG A 259 -7.42 -14.44 19.51
N ALA A 260 -8.22 -15.07 20.36
CA ALA A 260 -8.02 -16.47 20.75
C ALA A 260 -8.18 -17.39 19.53
N GLY A 261 -7.30 -18.35 19.44
CA GLY A 261 -7.27 -19.29 18.33
C GLY A 261 -5.90 -19.92 18.17
N VAL A 262 -5.74 -20.61 17.07
CA VAL A 262 -4.47 -21.22 16.71
C VAL A 262 -3.93 -20.46 15.50
N TYR A 263 -2.70 -20.04 15.60
CA TYR A 263 -2.00 -19.24 14.62
C TYR A 263 -0.73 -19.92 14.20
N ASP A 264 -0.52 -19.96 12.92
CA ASP A 264 0.79 -20.34 12.37
C ASP A 264 1.64 -19.09 12.22
N VAL A 265 2.63 -18.94 13.08
CA VAL A 265 3.57 -17.81 13.05
C VAL A 265 4.73 -18.17 12.13
N ARG A 266 4.96 -17.33 11.16
CA ARG A 266 5.97 -17.57 10.13
C ARG A 266 6.94 -16.41 10.00
N CYS A 267 8.11 -16.73 9.63
CA CYS A 267 9.13 -15.77 9.24
C CYS A 267 9.25 -15.77 7.72
N ASP A 268 9.11 -14.60 7.12
CA ASP A 268 9.23 -14.41 5.68
C ASP A 268 10.49 -13.60 5.36
N THR A 269 11.20 -13.98 4.33
CA THR A 269 12.29 -13.20 3.74
C THR A 269 12.26 -13.33 2.22
N ASP A 270 12.77 -12.32 1.56
CA ASP A 270 12.83 -12.32 0.10
C ASP A 270 13.66 -13.52 -0.41
N GLY A 271 13.01 -14.37 -1.19
CA GLY A 271 13.65 -15.52 -1.82
C GLY A 271 13.48 -16.85 -1.11
N ALA A 272 12.92 -16.91 0.08
CA ALA A 272 12.59 -18.16 0.74
C ALA A 272 11.52 -18.93 -0.06
N ALA A 273 11.81 -20.18 -0.39
CA ALA A 273 10.90 -21.06 -1.11
C ALA A 273 10.11 -21.98 -0.16
N GLU A 274 10.59 -22.16 1.03
CA GLU A 274 10.00 -22.99 2.06
C GLU A 274 9.94 -22.24 3.37
N ILE A 275 8.74 -22.17 3.95
CA ILE A 275 8.47 -21.50 5.22
C ILE A 275 7.92 -22.55 6.18
N ILE A 276 8.60 -22.71 7.30
CA ILE A 276 8.18 -23.61 8.37
C ILE A 276 7.67 -22.74 9.52
N PRO A 277 6.36 -22.67 9.69
CA PRO A 277 5.77 -21.88 10.75
C PRO A 277 5.91 -22.57 12.12
N ALA A 278 5.77 -21.79 13.17
CA ALA A 278 5.54 -22.27 14.52
C ALA A 278 4.06 -22.06 14.86
N THR A 279 3.46 -23.01 15.56
CA THR A 279 2.07 -22.92 15.97
C THR A 279 1.98 -22.26 17.34
N LEU A 280 1.15 -21.22 17.43
CA LEU A 280 0.84 -20.47 18.65
C LEU A 280 -0.62 -20.70 19.02
N GLU A 281 -0.88 -21.20 20.21
CA GLU A 281 -2.22 -21.25 20.78
C GLU A 281 -2.47 -19.98 21.61
N VAL A 282 -3.49 -19.23 21.23
CA VAL A 282 -3.91 -18.03 21.95
C VAL A 282 -5.20 -18.33 22.69
N VAL A 283 -5.14 -18.30 23.99
CA VAL A 283 -6.30 -18.48 24.84
C VAL A 283 -6.88 -17.12 25.24
N PRO A 284 -8.17 -17.04 25.52
CA PRO A 284 -8.75 -15.79 26.03
C PRO A 284 -8.08 -15.34 27.31
N GLY A 285 -7.89 -14.04 27.46
CA GLY A 285 -7.40 -13.41 28.68
C GLY A 285 -8.45 -13.34 29.78
N LEU A 286 -8.16 -12.54 30.84
CA LEU A 286 -9.10 -12.34 31.94
C LEU A 286 -10.40 -11.70 31.45
N PRO A 287 -11.57 -12.06 32.01
CA PRO A 287 -12.83 -11.41 31.72
C PRO A 287 -12.73 -9.88 31.78
N ALA A 288 -13.00 -9.22 30.69
CA ALA A 288 -13.01 -7.77 30.56
C ALA A 288 -14.40 -7.22 30.23
N ALA A 289 -15.20 -8.01 29.51
CA ALA A 289 -16.56 -7.66 29.16
C ALA A 289 -17.50 -8.86 29.30
N ALA A 290 -18.74 -8.56 29.51
CA ALA A 290 -19.79 -9.55 29.47
C ALA A 290 -21.01 -9.00 28.73
N SER A 291 -21.65 -9.85 27.99
CA SER A 291 -22.94 -9.54 27.37
C SER A 291 -23.98 -10.53 27.80
N VAL A 292 -25.20 -10.09 27.85
CA VAL A 292 -26.33 -10.93 28.24
C VAL A 292 -27.49 -10.73 27.28
N GLY A 293 -28.01 -11.84 26.83
CA GLY A 293 -29.24 -11.93 26.04
C GLY A 293 -30.27 -12.77 26.75
N VAL A 294 -31.43 -12.85 26.19
CA VAL A 294 -32.53 -13.69 26.74
C VAL A 294 -33.02 -14.65 25.65
N VAL A 295 -33.39 -15.88 26.09
CA VAL A 295 -33.94 -16.91 25.18
C VAL A 295 -35.24 -17.43 25.76
N PRO A 296 -36.31 -17.54 24.95
CA PRO A 296 -36.38 -17.01 23.60
C PRO A 296 -36.26 -15.49 23.60
N GLU A 297 -35.52 -14.91 22.60
CA GLU A 297 -35.47 -13.47 22.49
C GLU A 297 -36.83 -13.00 21.95
N ARG A 298 -37.49 -12.24 22.76
CA ARG A 298 -38.77 -11.61 22.46
C ARG A 298 -38.64 -10.15 22.82
N ARG A 299 -39.30 -9.36 22.06
CA ARG A 299 -39.36 -7.94 22.35
C ARG A 299 -40.21 -7.62 23.57
N VAL A 300 -41.29 -8.37 23.71
CA VAL A 300 -42.26 -8.30 24.81
C VAL A 300 -42.65 -9.68 25.25
N TYR A 301 -42.76 -9.86 26.52
CA TYR A 301 -43.15 -11.11 27.16
C TYR A 301 -44.52 -10.95 27.83
N GLY A 302 -45.25 -12.04 27.96
CA GLY A 302 -46.49 -12.06 28.70
C GLY A 302 -46.26 -12.38 30.16
N VAL A 303 -47.22 -12.06 31.01
CA VAL A 303 -47.24 -12.53 32.39
C VAL A 303 -47.31 -14.07 32.37
N GLY A 304 -46.40 -14.73 33.11
CA GLY A 304 -46.26 -16.18 33.15
C GLY A 304 -45.14 -16.72 32.27
N ASP A 305 -44.54 -15.89 31.37
CA ASP A 305 -43.42 -16.29 30.53
C ASP A 305 -42.19 -16.60 31.36
N THR A 306 -41.42 -17.53 30.86
CA THR A 306 -40.11 -17.89 31.40
C THR A 306 -39.05 -17.54 30.39
N VAL A 307 -38.01 -16.86 30.83
CA VAL A 307 -36.82 -16.53 30.03
C VAL A 307 -35.60 -17.20 30.62
N GLU A 308 -34.67 -17.53 29.75
CA GLU A 308 -33.32 -18.00 30.08
C GLU A 308 -32.31 -16.98 29.61
N LEU A 309 -31.37 -16.59 30.47
CA LEU A 309 -30.30 -15.67 30.09
C LEU A 309 -29.23 -16.42 29.28
N GLN A 310 -29.06 -16.03 28.04
CA GLN A 310 -27.86 -16.37 27.27
C GLN A 310 -26.83 -15.30 27.46
N TYR A 311 -25.63 -15.67 27.69
CA TYR A 311 -24.57 -14.70 27.93
C TYR A 311 -23.29 -15.08 27.18
N SER A 312 -22.48 -14.09 27.00
CA SER A 312 -21.09 -14.27 26.60
C SER A 312 -20.22 -13.42 27.53
N VAL A 313 -19.11 -13.97 27.90
CA VAL A 313 -18.05 -13.27 28.62
C VAL A 313 -16.86 -13.27 27.69
N SER A 314 -16.23 -12.13 27.58
CA SER A 314 -15.05 -11.97 26.74
C SER A 314 -13.95 -11.22 27.46
N ASP A 315 -12.76 -11.42 27.02
CA ASP A 315 -11.61 -10.62 27.39
C ASP A 315 -11.70 -9.21 26.79
N GLU A 316 -10.67 -8.41 26.94
CA GLU A 316 -10.60 -7.03 26.42
C GLU A 316 -10.57 -6.96 24.90
N PHE A 317 -10.24 -8.06 24.22
CA PHE A 317 -10.15 -8.17 22.77
C PHE A 317 -11.41 -8.78 22.15
N GLY A 318 -12.34 -9.23 22.99
CA GLY A 318 -13.60 -9.83 22.54
C GLY A 318 -13.53 -11.34 22.33
N ASN A 319 -12.49 -12.03 22.78
CA ASN A 319 -12.43 -13.48 22.78
C ASN A 319 -13.37 -14.06 23.84
N LEU A 320 -14.11 -15.08 23.45
CA LEU A 320 -15.08 -15.69 24.32
C LEU A 320 -14.41 -16.55 25.42
N ILE A 321 -14.92 -16.43 26.62
CA ILE A 321 -14.51 -17.21 27.81
C ILE A 321 -15.69 -18.08 28.26
N PRO A 322 -15.82 -19.32 27.77
CA PRO A 322 -17.00 -20.15 28.02
C PRO A 322 -17.16 -20.59 29.49
N ASP A 323 -16.07 -20.72 30.21
CA ASP A 323 -16.05 -21.25 31.60
C ASP A 323 -15.99 -20.14 32.67
N ALA A 324 -16.43 -18.93 32.34
CA ALA A 324 -16.46 -17.82 33.28
C ALA A 324 -17.43 -18.09 34.48
N LEU A 325 -16.99 -17.75 35.68
CA LEU A 325 -17.84 -17.87 36.88
C LEU A 325 -18.91 -16.77 36.92
N VAL A 326 -20.16 -17.13 36.71
CA VAL A 326 -21.26 -16.18 36.63
C VAL A 326 -22.36 -16.43 37.69
N THR A 327 -23.04 -15.37 38.08
CA THR A 327 -24.27 -15.41 38.90
C THR A 327 -25.32 -14.48 38.30
N PHE A 328 -26.58 -14.74 38.61
CA PHE A 328 -27.72 -14.02 38.03
C PHE A 328 -28.58 -13.35 39.10
N SER A 329 -29.16 -12.19 38.75
CA SER A 329 -30.14 -11.51 39.60
C SER A 329 -31.14 -10.75 38.74
N SER A 330 -32.24 -10.30 39.34
CA SER A 330 -33.25 -9.46 38.67
C SER A 330 -33.65 -8.27 39.49
N LEU A 331 -34.04 -7.18 38.86
CA LEU A 331 -34.56 -5.98 39.51
C LEU A 331 -35.75 -5.42 38.68
N PRO A 332 -36.99 -5.37 39.17
CA PRO A 332 -37.51 -5.97 40.42
C PRO A 332 -37.20 -7.45 40.54
N THR A 333 -37.19 -7.98 41.74
CA THR A 333 -36.93 -9.40 42.00
C THR A 333 -38.09 -10.23 41.45
N VAL A 334 -37.77 -11.10 40.49
CA VAL A 334 -38.71 -12.10 39.98
C VAL A 334 -38.25 -13.49 40.40
N PRO A 335 -39.19 -14.46 40.47
CA PRO A 335 -38.85 -15.84 40.77
C PRO A 335 -37.77 -16.36 39.80
N SER A 336 -36.68 -16.86 40.35
CA SER A 336 -35.59 -17.49 39.61
C SER A 336 -35.60 -19.00 39.89
N PHE A 337 -35.46 -19.80 38.85
CA PHE A 337 -35.49 -21.27 38.92
C PHE A 337 -34.10 -21.90 38.76
N GLY A 338 -33.03 -21.13 39.06
CA GLY A 338 -31.65 -21.57 38.87
C GLY A 338 -31.13 -21.33 37.45
N GLU A 339 -29.79 -21.33 37.28
CA GLU A 339 -29.09 -21.23 35.95
C GLU A 339 -29.54 -20.08 35.03
N GLY A 340 -29.92 -18.91 35.60
CA GLY A 340 -30.29 -17.75 34.77
C GLY A 340 -31.72 -17.79 34.23
N ARG A 341 -32.59 -18.63 34.73
CA ARG A 341 -34.01 -18.69 34.32
C ARG A 341 -34.89 -17.86 35.25
N PHE A 342 -35.72 -16.99 34.64
CA PHE A 342 -36.63 -16.11 35.33
C PHE A 342 -38.05 -16.27 34.80
N ARG A 343 -39.04 -16.20 35.65
CA ARG A 343 -40.44 -16.19 35.31
C ARG A 343 -41.05 -14.84 35.69
N PHE A 344 -41.80 -14.24 34.78
CA PHE A 344 -42.47 -12.97 35.03
C PHE A 344 -43.90 -13.21 35.57
N ASP A 345 -44.15 -12.80 36.82
CA ASP A 345 -45.47 -12.91 37.42
C ASP A 345 -46.28 -11.61 37.35
N THR A 346 -45.66 -10.51 36.89
CA THR A 346 -46.27 -9.17 36.77
C THR A 346 -45.74 -8.46 35.52
N GLU A 347 -46.57 -7.59 34.99
CA GLU A 347 -46.14 -6.66 33.95
C GLU A 347 -45.14 -5.63 34.49
N GLY A 348 -44.20 -5.18 33.67
CA GLY A 348 -43.23 -4.19 34.05
C GLY A 348 -41.92 -4.31 33.27
N ILE A 349 -41.01 -3.45 33.60
CA ILE A 349 -39.62 -3.51 33.09
C ILE A 349 -38.77 -4.21 34.15
N PHE A 350 -38.19 -5.30 33.76
CA PHE A 350 -37.31 -6.10 34.61
C PHE A 350 -35.89 -6.00 34.11
N GLN A 351 -34.97 -5.66 34.95
CA GLN A 351 -33.56 -5.72 34.65
C GLN A 351 -32.98 -7.06 35.13
N LEU A 352 -32.60 -7.89 34.17
CA LEU A 352 -31.95 -9.17 34.45
C LEU A 352 -30.46 -8.97 34.38
N ASN A 353 -29.74 -9.34 35.42
CA ASN A 353 -28.30 -9.07 35.53
C ASN A 353 -27.52 -10.38 35.52
N LEU A 354 -26.46 -10.37 34.74
CA LEU A 354 -25.37 -11.32 34.79
C LEU A 354 -24.22 -10.68 35.59
N ILE A 355 -23.69 -11.37 36.54
CA ILE A 355 -22.55 -10.92 37.33
C ILE A 355 -21.41 -11.92 37.14
N VAL A 356 -20.33 -11.49 36.53
CA VAL A 356 -19.10 -12.26 36.38
C VAL A 356 -18.24 -12.09 37.63
N GLY A 357 -17.95 -13.20 38.30
CA GLY A 357 -17.13 -13.22 39.49
C GLY A 357 -15.64 -12.96 39.22
N LEU A 358 -14.86 -12.81 40.27
CA LEU A 358 -13.41 -12.66 40.19
C LEU A 358 -12.72 -14.00 39.84
N PRO A 359 -11.56 -14.01 39.13
CA PRO A 359 -10.83 -12.83 38.70
C PRO A 359 -11.37 -12.20 37.39
N THR A 360 -11.25 -10.88 37.25
CA THR A 360 -11.58 -10.10 36.06
C THR A 360 -10.46 -9.12 35.78
N LEU A 361 -10.36 -8.62 34.54
CA LEU A 361 -9.34 -7.65 34.16
C LEU A 361 -9.34 -6.39 35.05
N SER A 362 -10.52 -5.90 35.42
CA SER A 362 -10.65 -4.70 36.28
C SER A 362 -10.42 -4.97 37.75
N GLY A 363 -10.31 -6.23 38.19
CA GLY A 363 -10.26 -6.62 39.57
C GLY A 363 -11.59 -6.43 40.34
N SER A 364 -12.68 -6.17 39.64
CA SER A 364 -14.05 -6.01 40.15
C SER A 364 -15.00 -6.88 39.36
N PRO A 365 -16.09 -7.41 39.98
CA PRO A 365 -17.08 -8.16 39.20
C PRO A 365 -17.64 -7.35 38.03
N ILE A 366 -17.79 -7.99 36.86
CA ILE A 366 -18.41 -7.39 35.70
C ILE A 366 -19.91 -7.65 35.75
N VAL A 367 -20.71 -6.62 35.61
CA VAL A 367 -22.17 -6.74 35.58
C VAL A 367 -22.65 -6.40 34.17
N ALA A 368 -23.24 -7.37 33.48
CA ALA A 368 -23.98 -7.16 32.25
C ALA A 368 -25.48 -7.25 32.56
N SER A 369 -26.22 -6.33 32.03
CA SER A 369 -27.65 -6.24 32.29
C SER A 369 -28.47 -6.27 31.03
N ARG A 370 -29.63 -6.92 31.06
CA ARG A 370 -30.62 -6.89 30.00
C ARG A 370 -31.96 -6.48 30.58
N SER A 371 -32.54 -5.43 30.04
CA SER A 371 -33.91 -5.06 30.34
C SER A 371 -34.89 -5.92 29.55
N VAL A 372 -35.90 -6.42 30.20
CA VAL A 372 -37.03 -7.15 29.61
C VAL A 372 -38.35 -6.47 30.02
N THR A 373 -39.16 -6.24 29.01
CA THR A 373 -40.52 -5.70 29.23
C THR A 373 -41.51 -6.83 29.14
N VAL A 374 -42.31 -6.97 30.19
CA VAL A 374 -43.42 -7.91 30.23
C VAL A 374 -44.69 -7.14 29.92
N ASN A 375 -45.30 -7.44 28.80
CA ASN A 375 -46.50 -6.78 28.33
C ASN A 375 -47.36 -7.76 27.51
N SER A 376 -48.64 -7.59 27.47
CA SER A 376 -49.60 -8.44 26.76
C SER A 376 -49.99 -7.89 25.36
N GLU A 377 -49.28 -6.88 24.91
CA GLU A 377 -49.61 -6.19 23.66
C GLU A 377 -48.86 -6.79 22.44
N GLY A 378 -49.61 -7.51 21.61
CA GLY A 378 -49.21 -8.02 20.29
C GLY A 378 -48.03 -9.00 20.28
N PRO A 379 -47.82 -9.77 19.17
CA PRO A 379 -46.80 -10.78 19.08
C PRO A 379 -45.40 -10.17 18.99
N ALA A 380 -44.45 -10.67 19.78
CA ALA A 380 -43.05 -10.30 19.63
C ALA A 380 -42.44 -10.92 18.37
N ILE A 381 -41.90 -10.10 17.52
CA ILE A 381 -41.34 -10.49 16.21
C ILE A 381 -39.82 -10.62 16.29
N VAL A 382 -39.29 -11.74 15.83
CA VAL A 382 -37.84 -12.02 15.77
C VAL A 382 -37.44 -12.34 14.33
N CYS A 383 -36.49 -11.65 13.79
CA CYS A 383 -35.90 -11.93 12.47
C CYS A 383 -34.71 -12.88 12.65
N ASP A 384 -34.86 -14.13 12.17
CA ASP A 384 -33.85 -15.14 12.39
C ASP A 384 -32.82 -15.23 11.25
N ARG A 385 -33.29 -15.15 10.01
CA ARG A 385 -32.42 -15.34 8.85
C ARG A 385 -32.96 -14.60 7.60
N PRO A 386 -32.30 -13.57 7.12
CA PRO A 386 -31.17 -12.90 7.76
C PRO A 386 -31.55 -12.26 9.10
N SER A 387 -30.67 -12.32 10.07
CA SER A 387 -30.83 -11.58 11.31
C SER A 387 -30.62 -10.09 11.08
N ASP A 388 -31.15 -9.28 11.97
CA ASP A 388 -30.86 -7.85 11.97
C ASP A 388 -29.34 -7.60 12.12
N GLY A 389 -28.80 -6.69 11.31
CA GLY A 389 -27.37 -6.43 11.26
C GLY A 389 -26.53 -7.48 10.51
N ALA A 390 -27.14 -8.44 9.80
CA ALA A 390 -26.41 -9.45 9.05
C ALA A 390 -25.77 -8.93 7.77
N PHE A 391 -24.61 -9.48 7.42
CA PHE A 391 -23.96 -9.29 6.12
C PHE A 391 -24.22 -10.51 5.25
N LEU A 392 -24.70 -10.29 4.03
CA LEU A 392 -25.02 -11.35 3.07
C LEU A 392 -24.16 -11.19 1.80
N SER A 393 -23.45 -12.25 1.46
CA SER A 393 -22.75 -12.34 0.17
C SER A 393 -23.67 -13.01 -0.85
N VAL A 394 -24.56 -12.22 -1.44
CA VAL A 394 -25.57 -12.65 -2.41
C VAL A 394 -25.63 -11.64 -3.53
N THR A 395 -25.81 -12.10 -4.76
CA THR A 395 -25.97 -11.22 -5.92
C THR A 395 -27.23 -10.36 -5.76
N PRO A 396 -27.12 -9.03 -5.77
CA PRO A 396 -28.26 -8.15 -5.72
C PRO A 396 -29.29 -8.44 -6.82
N GLY A 397 -30.57 -8.44 -6.48
CA GLY A 397 -31.66 -8.85 -7.35
C GLY A 397 -32.06 -10.33 -7.17
N ALA A 398 -31.27 -11.13 -6.46
CA ALA A 398 -31.65 -12.48 -6.14
C ALA A 398 -32.77 -12.50 -5.08
N ASN A 399 -33.65 -13.47 -5.20
CA ASN A 399 -34.61 -13.75 -4.16
C ASN A 399 -33.98 -14.60 -3.06
N ILE A 400 -34.17 -14.19 -1.81
CA ILE A 400 -33.74 -14.95 -0.64
C ILE A 400 -34.94 -15.38 0.16
N GLU A 401 -34.74 -16.41 0.93
CA GLU A 401 -35.71 -16.86 1.91
C GLU A 401 -35.48 -16.07 3.21
N PHE A 402 -36.50 -15.30 3.60
CA PHE A 402 -36.53 -14.58 4.87
C PHE A 402 -37.31 -15.40 5.88
N ARG A 403 -36.68 -15.68 7.00
CA ARG A 403 -37.25 -16.48 8.09
C ARG A 403 -37.24 -15.69 9.38
N GLY A 404 -38.25 -15.88 10.16
CA GLY A 404 -38.37 -15.31 11.48
C GLY A 404 -39.33 -16.11 12.35
N ARG A 405 -39.54 -15.59 13.53
CA ARG A 405 -40.47 -16.14 14.51
C ARG A 405 -41.32 -15.02 15.08
N VAL A 406 -42.56 -15.34 15.36
CA VAL A 406 -43.45 -14.53 16.18
C VAL A 406 -43.73 -15.30 17.43
N ASN A 407 -43.53 -14.64 18.56
CA ASN A 407 -43.74 -15.23 19.87
C ASN A 407 -44.80 -14.40 20.60
N ASP A 408 -45.88 -15.04 20.93
CA ASP A 408 -46.95 -14.46 21.69
C ASP A 408 -47.52 -15.51 22.63
N VAL A 409 -47.96 -15.08 23.81
CA VAL A 409 -48.57 -15.97 24.82
C VAL A 409 -49.87 -16.53 24.32
N PHE A 410 -50.63 -15.77 23.51
CA PHE A 410 -51.90 -16.16 22.95
C PHE A 410 -51.80 -16.72 21.51
N GLY A 411 -50.60 -16.75 20.97
CA GLY A 411 -50.28 -17.21 19.63
C GLY A 411 -50.48 -16.11 18.56
N ALA A 412 -49.68 -16.18 17.50
CA ALA A 412 -49.82 -15.26 16.37
C ALA A 412 -50.86 -15.78 15.35
N ASP A 413 -51.70 -14.92 14.88
CA ASP A 413 -52.74 -15.25 13.87
C ASP A 413 -52.22 -14.98 12.42
N THR A 414 -51.61 -13.82 12.21
CA THR A 414 -51.12 -13.45 10.87
C THR A 414 -49.71 -12.87 10.93
N VAL A 415 -48.95 -13.13 9.87
CA VAL A 415 -47.63 -12.47 9.63
C VAL A 415 -47.59 -11.99 8.18
N VAL A 416 -47.19 -10.74 8.00
CA VAL A 416 -47.05 -10.07 6.71
C VAL A 416 -45.62 -9.53 6.62
N VAL A 417 -44.91 -9.79 5.51
CA VAL A 417 -43.53 -9.33 5.26
C VAL A 417 -43.53 -8.48 4.03
N ASN A 418 -43.17 -7.19 4.14
CA ASN A 418 -43.21 -6.22 3.06
C ASN A 418 -44.58 -6.24 2.32
N ASP A 419 -45.67 -6.16 3.08
CA ASP A 419 -47.08 -6.21 2.60
C ASP A 419 -47.49 -7.51 1.90
N VAL A 420 -46.66 -8.56 1.94
CA VAL A 420 -46.95 -9.88 1.40
C VAL A 420 -47.18 -10.88 2.54
N PRO A 421 -48.30 -11.63 2.56
CA PRO A 421 -48.51 -12.65 3.58
C PRO A 421 -47.39 -13.69 3.61
N ALA A 422 -46.83 -13.92 4.76
CA ALA A 422 -45.80 -14.96 5.01
C ALA A 422 -46.51 -16.30 5.33
N THR A 423 -45.79 -17.40 5.09
CA THR A 423 -46.20 -18.72 5.55
C THR A 423 -45.85 -18.86 7.05
N LEU A 424 -46.87 -18.84 7.90
CA LEU A 424 -46.75 -19.00 9.34
C LEU A 424 -46.98 -20.47 9.72
N SER A 425 -46.09 -21.01 10.53
CA SER A 425 -46.14 -22.37 11.08
C SER A 425 -46.73 -22.35 12.48
N ALA A 426 -47.19 -23.49 12.95
CA ALA A 426 -47.80 -23.63 14.30
C ALA A 426 -46.82 -23.37 15.46
N ASP A 427 -45.53 -23.42 15.20
CA ASP A 427 -44.48 -23.08 16.18
C ASP A 427 -44.10 -21.59 16.19
N GLY A 428 -44.86 -20.75 15.51
CA GLY A 428 -44.59 -19.33 15.37
C GLY A 428 -43.51 -18.99 14.37
N SER A 429 -42.86 -19.95 13.71
CA SER A 429 -41.92 -19.69 12.64
C SER A 429 -42.64 -19.23 11.38
N PHE A 430 -42.09 -18.24 10.70
CA PHE A 430 -42.64 -17.78 9.42
C PHE A 430 -41.52 -17.74 8.34
N VAL A 431 -42.00 -17.88 7.10
CA VAL A 431 -41.12 -17.84 5.92
C VAL A 431 -41.76 -16.97 4.85
N ALA A 432 -40.92 -16.09 4.29
CA ALA A 432 -41.30 -15.30 3.13
C ALA A 432 -40.13 -15.29 2.11
N THR A 433 -40.47 -15.11 0.85
CA THR A 433 -39.44 -14.91 -0.19
C THR A 433 -39.38 -13.42 -0.56
N ILE A 434 -38.24 -12.82 -0.42
CA ILE A 434 -38.04 -11.39 -0.67
C ILE A 434 -36.92 -11.17 -1.69
N PRO A 435 -37.07 -10.15 -2.58
CA PRO A 435 -36.01 -9.75 -3.46
C PRO A 435 -34.98 -8.93 -2.70
N THR A 436 -33.69 -9.08 -3.05
CA THR A 436 -32.60 -8.31 -2.47
C THR A 436 -32.17 -7.17 -3.39
N ARG A 437 -31.63 -6.11 -2.81
CA ARG A 437 -30.99 -4.99 -3.51
C ARG A 437 -29.58 -4.80 -2.96
N PHE A 438 -28.69 -4.19 -3.74
CA PHE A 438 -27.39 -3.76 -3.23
C PHE A 438 -27.58 -2.74 -2.09
N GLY A 439 -26.78 -2.88 -1.04
CA GLY A 439 -26.84 -2.04 0.16
C GLY A 439 -27.71 -2.61 1.26
N ILE A 440 -28.21 -1.76 2.15
CA ILE A 440 -29.06 -2.18 3.26
C ILE A 440 -30.47 -2.45 2.74
N ASN A 441 -30.97 -3.62 3.07
CA ASN A 441 -32.32 -4.05 2.76
C ASN A 441 -33.18 -3.98 4.01
N PHE A 442 -34.27 -3.26 3.96
CA PHE A 442 -35.23 -3.13 5.04
C PHE A 442 -36.40 -4.10 4.83
N VAL A 443 -36.73 -4.85 5.84
CA VAL A 443 -37.82 -5.82 5.84
C VAL A 443 -38.79 -5.48 6.95
N GLN A 444 -39.96 -5.00 6.58
CA GLN A 444 -41.04 -4.73 7.49
C GLN A 444 -41.83 -6.02 7.74
N VAL A 445 -41.92 -6.44 8.98
CA VAL A 445 -42.72 -7.58 9.43
C VAL A 445 -43.85 -7.03 10.31
N ALA A 446 -45.06 -7.30 9.94
CA ALA A 446 -46.23 -7.02 10.76
C ALA A 446 -46.86 -8.37 11.18
N ALA A 447 -47.23 -8.46 12.44
CA ALA A 447 -47.89 -9.62 13.01
C ALA A 447 -49.11 -9.18 13.83
N THR A 448 -50.08 -10.05 13.90
CA THR A 448 -51.22 -9.88 14.80
C THR A 448 -51.37 -11.14 15.65
N ASP A 449 -51.71 -10.96 16.92
CA ASP A 449 -52.09 -12.08 17.80
C ASP A 449 -53.53 -12.53 17.50
N THR A 450 -53.96 -13.57 18.21
CA THR A 450 -55.31 -14.11 18.10
C THR A 450 -56.39 -13.14 18.63
N ASP A 451 -55.99 -12.16 19.43
CA ASP A 451 -56.88 -11.13 19.98
C ASP A 451 -56.92 -9.84 19.11
N GLY A 452 -56.11 -9.82 18.04
CA GLY A 452 -56.08 -8.72 17.11
C GLY A 452 -55.09 -7.61 17.49
N ASN A 453 -54.23 -7.78 18.50
CA ASN A 453 -53.16 -6.81 18.85
C ASN A 453 -52.09 -6.83 17.79
N PRO A 454 -51.83 -5.72 17.12
CA PRO A 454 -50.83 -5.68 16.09
C PRO A 454 -49.43 -5.43 16.66
N SER A 455 -48.45 -6.04 16.06
CA SER A 455 -47.05 -5.69 16.24
C SER A 455 -46.35 -5.50 14.91
N ARG A 456 -45.32 -4.65 14.88
CA ARG A 456 -44.51 -4.39 13.71
C ARG A 456 -43.04 -4.35 14.10
N ARG A 457 -42.20 -4.91 13.24
CA ARG A 457 -40.75 -4.81 13.36
C ARG A 457 -40.13 -4.62 12.00
N THR A 458 -39.11 -3.74 11.94
CA THR A 458 -38.28 -3.57 10.76
C THR A 458 -36.94 -4.20 11.01
N CYS A 459 -36.53 -5.15 10.19
CA CYS A 459 -35.20 -5.74 10.23
C CYS A 459 -34.39 -5.26 9.05
N ALA A 460 -33.12 -5.06 9.26
CA ALA A 460 -32.21 -4.57 8.22
C ALA A 460 -30.97 -5.48 8.09
N PHE A 461 -30.56 -5.77 6.88
CA PHE A 461 -29.37 -6.53 6.59
C PHE A 461 -28.68 -5.99 5.34
N LEU A 462 -27.38 -6.18 5.28
CA LEU A 462 -26.53 -5.67 4.19
C LEU A 462 -26.32 -6.74 3.13
N VAL A 463 -26.55 -6.39 1.87
CA VAL A 463 -26.37 -7.27 0.71
C VAL A 463 -25.37 -6.71 -0.27
N ALA A 464 -24.37 -7.51 -0.58
CA ALA A 464 -23.46 -7.33 -1.71
C ALA A 464 -22.98 -8.69 -2.20
N ASP A 465 -22.61 -8.81 -3.45
CA ASP A 465 -21.94 -10.01 -3.96
C ASP A 465 -20.45 -10.03 -3.63
N GLN A 466 -19.86 -8.86 -3.42
CA GLN A 466 -18.44 -8.67 -3.10
C GLN A 466 -18.26 -7.70 -1.93
N TYR A 467 -17.27 -8.03 -1.09
CA TYR A 467 -16.86 -7.21 0.04
C TYR A 467 -15.34 -7.05 0.02
N VAL A 468 -14.87 -5.86 0.36
CA VAL A 468 -13.45 -5.61 0.61
C VAL A 468 -13.20 -5.84 2.10
N SER A 469 -12.36 -6.81 2.41
CA SER A 469 -11.97 -7.10 3.80
C SER A 469 -11.31 -5.88 4.46
N GLU A 470 -11.36 -5.82 5.78
CA GLU A 470 -10.69 -4.77 6.54
C GLU A 470 -9.21 -4.67 6.16
N GLY A 471 -8.75 -3.44 5.87
CA GLY A 471 -7.40 -3.19 5.41
C GLY A 471 -7.06 -3.78 4.03
N GLY A 472 -8.03 -4.37 3.34
CA GLY A 472 -7.88 -4.85 1.98
C GLY A 472 -7.89 -3.71 0.96
N PHE A 473 -7.25 -3.93 -0.18
CA PHE A 473 -7.31 -2.99 -1.30
C PHE A 473 -8.54 -3.25 -2.17
N LEU A 474 -9.28 -2.19 -2.48
CA LEU A 474 -10.22 -2.17 -3.59
C LEU A 474 -9.43 -1.81 -4.86
N THR A 475 -9.22 -2.82 -5.70
CA THR A 475 -8.35 -2.70 -6.86
C THR A 475 -8.95 -1.77 -7.91
N ASP A 476 -8.12 -0.83 -8.41
CA ASP A 476 -8.47 0.13 -9.47
C ASP A 476 -9.78 0.90 -9.20
N SER A 477 -10.00 1.22 -7.95
CA SER A 477 -11.21 1.89 -7.48
C SER A 477 -11.27 3.37 -7.81
N VAL A 478 -10.12 3.98 -8.06
CA VAL A 478 -10.02 5.31 -8.64
C VAL A 478 -9.37 5.19 -10.01
N THR A 479 -10.01 5.72 -11.03
CA THR A 479 -9.52 5.63 -12.41
C THR A 479 -9.42 7.01 -13.02
N LEU A 480 -8.33 7.24 -13.74
CA LEU A 480 -8.13 8.40 -14.59
C LEU A 480 -7.94 7.90 -16.03
N THR A 481 -8.78 8.37 -16.92
CA THR A 481 -8.69 8.07 -18.35
C THR A 481 -8.37 9.34 -19.13
N LEU A 482 -7.29 9.30 -19.89
CA LEU A 482 -6.92 10.34 -20.82
C LEU A 482 -7.19 9.82 -22.25
N PHE A 483 -7.96 10.55 -23.02
CA PHE A 483 -8.20 10.26 -24.43
C PHE A 483 -7.14 10.96 -25.29
N GLN A 484 -7.08 10.65 -26.59
CA GLN A 484 -6.05 11.15 -27.48
C GLN A 484 -5.91 12.67 -27.40
N ASN A 485 -7.01 13.42 -27.35
CA ASN A 485 -6.96 14.88 -27.33
C ASN A 485 -6.45 15.47 -25.99
N ALA A 486 -6.46 14.71 -24.88
CA ALA A 486 -5.76 15.13 -23.66
C ALA A 486 -4.24 14.98 -23.81
N LEU A 487 -3.82 14.00 -24.62
CA LEU A 487 -2.40 13.79 -24.91
C LEU A 487 -1.91 14.74 -26.01
N ASP A 488 -2.67 14.86 -27.08
CA ASP A 488 -2.39 15.70 -28.25
C ASP A 488 -3.69 15.90 -29.04
N ASP A 489 -4.18 17.10 -29.08
CA ASP A 489 -5.36 17.50 -29.85
C ASP A 489 -5.04 17.99 -31.27
N PHE A 490 -3.70 18.05 -31.56
CA PHE A 490 -3.12 18.51 -32.84
C PHE A 490 -3.31 20.01 -33.12
N ASP A 491 -3.78 20.82 -32.15
CA ASP A 491 -3.76 22.27 -32.18
C ASP A 491 -2.68 22.79 -31.21
N ARG A 492 -1.92 23.79 -31.60
CA ARG A 492 -0.83 24.39 -30.84
C ARG A 492 -1.09 25.84 -30.47
N PHE A 493 -2.26 26.36 -30.82
CA PHE A 493 -2.54 27.80 -30.81
C PHE A 493 -3.76 28.16 -29.96
N ASP A 494 -4.46 27.18 -29.43
CA ASP A 494 -5.68 27.34 -28.64
C ASP A 494 -5.45 27.33 -27.12
N GLY A 495 -4.21 27.12 -26.68
CA GLY A 495 -3.84 27.20 -25.27
C GLY A 495 -2.96 26.04 -24.77
N LEU A 496 -3.01 25.79 -23.47
CA LEU A 496 -2.36 24.64 -22.82
C LEU A 496 -3.46 23.64 -22.44
N ASP A 497 -4.06 23.00 -23.41
CA ASP A 497 -5.17 22.09 -23.19
C ASP A 497 -4.90 20.65 -23.65
N SER A 498 -3.65 20.37 -24.05
CA SER A 498 -3.10 19.03 -24.22
C SER A 498 -1.73 18.89 -23.55
N ILE A 499 -1.31 17.66 -23.29
CA ILE A 499 0.05 17.38 -22.79
C ILE A 499 1.09 17.78 -23.84
N ASN A 500 0.77 17.66 -25.12
CA ASN A 500 1.69 18.02 -26.17
C ASN A 500 1.89 19.53 -26.31
N ASP A 501 0.95 20.38 -25.94
CA ASP A 501 1.13 21.85 -25.93
C ASP A 501 2.19 22.27 -24.93
N LEU A 502 2.25 21.58 -23.79
CA LEU A 502 3.31 21.81 -22.82
C LEU A 502 4.67 21.44 -23.42
N LEU A 503 4.76 20.29 -24.12
CA LEU A 503 5.99 19.88 -24.79
C LEU A 503 6.37 20.84 -25.91
N HIS A 504 5.41 21.25 -26.70
CA HIS A 504 5.61 22.21 -27.79
C HIS A 504 6.09 23.55 -27.25
N THR A 505 5.46 24.08 -26.18
CA THR A 505 5.85 25.33 -25.53
C THR A 505 7.29 25.24 -25.02
N ALA A 506 7.60 24.17 -24.29
CA ALA A 506 8.94 23.94 -23.77
C ALA A 506 9.98 23.84 -24.89
N LEU A 507 9.70 23.09 -25.94
CA LEU A 507 10.61 22.88 -27.08
C LEU A 507 10.91 24.18 -27.84
N ASN A 508 9.96 25.09 -27.88
CA ASN A 508 10.13 26.39 -28.55
C ASN A 508 10.61 27.50 -27.60
N SER A 509 10.93 27.19 -26.36
CA SER A 509 11.39 28.15 -25.35
C SER A 509 12.86 28.53 -25.51
N SER A 510 13.23 29.64 -24.87
CA SER A 510 14.63 30.04 -24.73
C SER A 510 15.42 29.11 -23.80
N GLY A 511 14.75 28.42 -22.87
CA GLY A 511 15.37 27.49 -21.93
C GLY A 511 16.07 26.33 -22.65
N VAL A 512 15.37 25.67 -23.59
CA VAL A 512 15.96 24.59 -24.40
C VAL A 512 17.19 25.06 -25.17
N ARG A 513 17.10 26.23 -25.83
CA ARG A 513 18.24 26.82 -26.55
C ARG A 513 19.42 27.06 -25.58
N ASN A 514 19.17 27.66 -24.42
CA ASN A 514 20.24 28.01 -23.46
C ASN A 514 20.90 26.75 -22.89
N THR A 515 20.11 25.73 -22.61
CA THR A 515 20.62 24.43 -22.12
C THR A 515 21.49 23.77 -23.18
N LEU A 516 21.05 23.70 -24.43
CA LEU A 516 21.87 23.21 -25.53
C LEU A 516 23.18 24.00 -25.68
N HIS A 517 23.11 25.35 -25.59
CA HIS A 517 24.27 26.21 -25.63
C HIS A 517 25.29 25.89 -24.54
N THR A 518 24.85 25.89 -23.28
CA THR A 518 25.73 25.71 -22.11
C THR A 518 26.40 24.33 -22.13
N THR A 519 25.69 23.34 -22.55
CA THR A 519 26.24 21.95 -22.57
C THR A 519 27.23 21.75 -23.69
N LEU A 520 26.92 22.23 -24.91
CA LEU A 520 27.90 22.17 -26.00
C LEU A 520 29.13 23.01 -25.69
N GLN A 521 28.95 24.12 -24.97
CA GLN A 521 30.07 24.95 -24.50
C GLN A 521 30.93 24.22 -23.48
N ALA A 522 30.32 23.49 -22.54
CA ALA A 522 31.02 22.67 -21.56
C ALA A 522 31.78 21.47 -22.20
N ALA A 523 31.28 20.97 -23.29
CA ALA A 523 31.89 19.86 -24.07
C ALA A 523 33.04 20.29 -25.00
N ASN A 524 33.39 21.59 -25.03
CA ASN A 524 34.48 22.08 -25.86
C ASN A 524 35.86 21.52 -25.44
N PRO A 525 36.74 21.14 -26.40
CA PRO A 525 36.51 21.09 -27.84
C PRO A 525 35.62 19.90 -28.24
N LEU A 526 34.65 20.13 -29.13
CA LEU A 526 33.78 19.08 -29.66
C LEU A 526 34.54 18.08 -30.53
N TYR A 527 35.64 18.51 -31.07
CA TYR A 527 36.56 17.69 -31.84
C TYR A 527 37.96 18.32 -31.79
N ASP A 528 38.96 17.51 -31.59
CA ASP A 528 40.36 17.95 -31.58
C ASP A 528 41.26 16.80 -32.06
N GLU A 529 41.51 16.79 -33.36
CA GLU A 529 42.30 15.71 -33.96
C GLU A 529 43.26 16.20 -35.04
N CYS A 530 44.26 15.40 -35.25
CA CYS A 530 45.16 15.52 -36.35
C CYS A 530 44.60 14.80 -37.58
N VAL A 531 44.07 15.58 -38.51
CA VAL A 531 43.40 15.07 -39.73
C VAL A 531 44.43 14.57 -40.77
N GLN A 532 45.59 15.21 -40.84
CA GLN A 532 46.64 14.78 -41.74
C GLN A 532 47.99 14.68 -41.02
N ARG A 533 48.52 13.48 -40.97
CA ARG A 533 49.87 13.19 -40.43
C ARG A 533 50.82 12.98 -41.60
N VAL A 534 51.90 13.64 -41.51
CA VAL A 534 53.03 13.46 -42.48
C VAL A 534 54.19 12.79 -41.75
N CYS A 535 54.62 11.66 -42.26
CA CYS A 535 55.68 10.85 -41.69
C CYS A 535 56.84 10.73 -42.70
N ILE A 536 57.89 11.59 -42.58
CA ILE A 536 59.10 11.55 -43.46
C ILE A 536 60.32 11.17 -42.64
N PHE A 537 60.58 11.81 -41.53
CA PHE A 537 61.65 11.51 -40.55
C PHE A 537 61.10 11.58 -39.10
N GLY A 538 59.87 11.15 -38.89
CA GLY A 538 59.04 11.25 -37.70
C GLY A 538 57.63 11.66 -38.13
N CYS A 539 56.63 11.27 -37.35
CA CYS A 539 55.27 11.68 -37.64
C CYS A 539 54.94 12.98 -36.96
N PHE A 540 54.60 14.01 -37.76
CA PHE A 540 54.05 15.26 -37.25
C PHE A 540 52.68 15.54 -37.82
N CYS A 541 51.93 16.31 -37.10
CA CYS A 541 50.62 16.72 -37.58
C CYS A 541 50.73 17.87 -38.56
N ALA A 542 50.40 17.64 -39.81
CA ALA A 542 50.44 18.66 -40.86
C ALA A 542 49.14 19.47 -40.90
N LEU A 543 48.05 18.86 -40.53
CA LEU A 543 46.73 19.49 -40.44
C LEU A 543 46.04 19.04 -39.16
N SER A 544 45.96 19.93 -38.18
CA SER A 544 45.12 19.76 -36.96
C SER A 544 43.85 20.55 -37.13
N VAL A 545 42.80 20.01 -36.64
CA VAL A 545 41.44 20.61 -36.60
C VAL A 545 40.89 20.49 -35.19
N SER A 546 40.60 21.61 -34.58
CA SER A 546 39.84 21.67 -33.34
C SER A 546 38.50 22.39 -33.59
N VAL A 547 37.43 21.87 -33.09
CA VAL A 547 36.06 22.43 -33.24
C VAL A 547 35.51 22.81 -31.90
N ASN A 548 35.24 24.08 -31.71
CA ASN A 548 34.69 24.61 -30.50
C ASN A 548 33.33 25.26 -30.74
N HIS A 549 32.36 24.94 -29.89
CA HIS A 549 31.05 25.57 -29.90
C HIS A 549 31.13 26.98 -29.33
N GLN A 550 30.43 27.91 -29.97
CA GLN A 550 30.42 29.34 -29.60
C GLN A 550 29.01 29.81 -29.25
N ASP A 551 28.00 29.41 -29.99
CA ASP A 551 26.63 29.86 -29.83
C ASP A 551 25.65 28.84 -30.40
N THR A 552 24.42 28.89 -29.89
CA THR A 552 23.30 28.07 -30.36
C THR A 552 22.11 28.94 -30.72
N ALA A 553 21.54 28.71 -31.88
CA ALA A 553 20.28 29.31 -32.29
C ALA A 553 19.25 28.21 -32.62
N LEU A 554 18.05 28.40 -32.15
CA LEU A 554 16.91 27.53 -32.43
C LEU A 554 15.81 28.40 -33.02
N ASN A 555 15.65 28.33 -34.35
CA ASN A 555 14.79 29.25 -35.05
C ASN A 555 13.36 28.75 -35.26
N GLY A 556 13.13 27.44 -35.12
CA GLY A 556 11.82 26.82 -35.30
C GLY A 556 11.23 26.97 -36.72
N PRO A 557 9.93 26.71 -36.90
CA PRO A 557 9.06 26.13 -35.86
C PRO A 557 9.44 24.70 -35.51
N ASN A 558 9.54 24.43 -34.25
CA ASN A 558 9.72 23.08 -33.74
C ASN A 558 8.35 22.50 -33.39
N ASP A 559 8.17 21.25 -33.63
CA ASP A 559 6.86 20.59 -33.42
C ASP A 559 7.04 19.22 -32.78
N THR A 560 6.04 18.85 -31.99
CA THR A 560 5.95 17.55 -31.37
C THR A 560 4.56 16.98 -31.59
N THR A 561 4.46 15.68 -31.70
CA THR A 561 3.17 14.99 -31.67
C THR A 561 3.25 13.80 -30.75
N LEU A 562 2.19 13.58 -30.00
CA LEU A 562 2.01 12.45 -29.11
C LEU A 562 0.80 11.64 -29.58
N GLN A 563 0.96 10.35 -29.69
CA GLN A 563 -0.10 9.44 -30.11
C GLN A 563 -0.19 8.25 -29.17
N LEU A 564 -1.41 7.95 -28.77
CA LEU A 564 -1.69 6.71 -28.05
C LEU A 564 -1.51 5.52 -28.99
N VAL A 565 -0.84 4.49 -28.48
CA VAL A 565 -0.69 3.19 -29.16
C VAL A 565 -0.92 2.08 -28.16
N ASP A 566 -1.22 0.89 -28.67
CA ASP A 566 -1.44 -0.26 -27.80
C ASP A 566 -0.19 -0.60 -26.97
N GLY A 567 -0.37 -0.57 -25.64
CA GLY A 567 0.67 -0.79 -24.66
C GLY A 567 1.55 0.42 -24.36
N GLY A 568 1.22 1.64 -24.87
CA GLY A 568 2.00 2.83 -24.57
C GLY A 568 1.70 4.04 -25.44
N MET A 569 2.75 4.80 -25.78
CA MET A 569 2.62 6.01 -26.59
C MET A 569 3.74 6.13 -27.61
N ARG A 570 3.45 6.82 -28.72
CA ARG A 570 4.42 7.22 -29.74
C ARG A 570 4.63 8.72 -29.65
N ALA A 571 5.87 9.13 -29.61
CA ALA A 571 6.26 10.54 -29.63
C ALA A 571 7.07 10.82 -30.89
N VAL A 572 6.67 11.84 -31.64
CA VAL A 572 7.41 12.34 -32.81
C VAL A 572 7.78 13.78 -32.53
N GLY A 573 9.07 14.04 -32.53
CA GLY A 573 9.61 15.41 -32.42
C GLY A 573 10.29 15.84 -33.67
N ASN A 574 10.10 17.08 -34.08
CA ASN A 574 10.77 17.69 -35.23
C ASN A 574 11.28 19.08 -34.85
N VAL A 575 12.58 19.21 -34.80
CA VAL A 575 13.30 20.45 -34.55
C VAL A 575 13.81 21.00 -35.88
N ARG A 576 13.48 22.23 -36.17
CA ARG A 576 13.87 22.91 -37.41
C ARG A 576 14.75 24.11 -37.14
N GLY A 577 15.66 24.38 -38.08
CA GLY A 577 16.48 25.56 -38.00
C GLY A 577 17.40 25.61 -36.80
N LEU A 578 17.82 24.46 -36.30
CA LEU A 578 18.83 24.36 -35.26
C LEU A 578 20.18 24.75 -35.85
N ARG A 579 20.84 25.72 -35.24
CA ARG A 579 22.12 26.26 -35.73
C ARG A 579 23.13 26.30 -34.59
N PHE A 580 24.34 25.88 -34.90
CA PHE A 580 25.48 25.97 -34.02
C PHE A 580 26.56 26.87 -34.63
N ARG A 581 26.96 27.90 -33.88
CA ARG A 581 28.13 28.70 -34.29
C ARG A 581 29.37 28.00 -33.77
N LEU A 582 30.21 27.63 -34.67
CA LEU A 582 31.45 26.93 -34.40
C LEU A 582 32.66 27.78 -34.74
N ARG A 583 33.67 27.68 -33.91
CA ARG A 583 35.00 28.15 -34.18
C ARG A 583 35.88 26.93 -34.48
N ILE A 584 36.41 26.92 -35.65
CA ILE A 584 37.35 25.93 -36.08
C ILE A 584 38.74 26.50 -35.88
N GLY A 585 39.59 25.80 -35.13
CA GLY A 585 40.96 26.15 -34.85
C GLY A 585 41.91 25.04 -35.30
N GLY A 586 43.16 25.20 -35.03
CA GLY A 586 44.25 24.28 -35.43
C GLY A 586 45.19 24.93 -36.41
N THR A 587 45.48 24.27 -37.54
CA THR A 587 46.37 24.84 -38.55
C THR A 587 45.80 26.10 -39.22
N PHE A 588 44.53 26.32 -39.17
CA PHE A 588 43.81 27.53 -39.60
C PHE A 588 42.74 27.90 -38.61
N SER A 589 42.19 29.11 -38.70
CA SER A 589 41.12 29.55 -37.84
C SER A 589 39.99 30.19 -38.66
N THR A 590 38.78 29.71 -38.47
CA THR A 590 37.54 30.29 -39.01
C THR A 590 36.39 30.11 -38.07
N GLN A 591 35.32 30.78 -38.33
CA GLN A 591 34.05 30.59 -37.63
C GLN A 591 32.90 30.65 -38.62
N GLY A 592 31.87 29.94 -38.33
CA GLY A 592 30.66 29.86 -39.16
C GLY A 592 29.54 29.16 -38.43
N TRP A 593 28.43 29.10 -39.10
CA TRP A 593 27.28 28.36 -38.61
C TRP A 593 27.16 27.01 -39.32
N VAL A 594 26.78 26.01 -38.52
CA VAL A 594 26.26 24.74 -39.01
C VAL A 594 24.77 24.76 -38.78
N THR A 595 23.99 24.60 -39.80
CA THR A 595 22.51 24.66 -39.76
C THR A 595 21.96 23.31 -40.15
N PHE A 596 21.13 22.82 -39.26
CA PHE A 596 20.30 21.64 -39.50
C PHE A 596 18.94 22.11 -40.04
N GLU A 597 18.59 21.70 -41.23
CA GLU A 597 17.28 21.99 -41.79
C GLU A 597 16.17 21.37 -40.92
N SER A 598 16.38 20.13 -40.51
CA SER A 598 15.50 19.44 -39.59
C SER A 598 16.22 18.34 -38.80
N LEU A 599 15.77 18.10 -37.59
CA LEU A 599 16.17 16.98 -36.78
C LEU A 599 14.89 16.31 -36.26
N GLY A 600 14.60 15.13 -36.76
CA GLY A 600 13.39 14.40 -36.35
C GLY A 600 13.72 13.16 -35.57
N VAL A 601 12.92 12.90 -34.55
CA VAL A 601 12.94 11.65 -33.77
C VAL A 601 11.53 11.07 -33.71
N ASP A 602 11.46 9.76 -33.85
CA ASP A 602 10.22 9.00 -33.74
C ASP A 602 10.46 7.83 -32.80
N LEU A 603 9.78 7.86 -31.65
CA LEU A 603 9.99 6.95 -30.54
C LEU A 603 8.67 6.29 -30.18
N THR A 604 8.74 5.04 -29.78
CA THR A 604 7.60 4.35 -29.18
C THR A 604 7.98 3.87 -27.79
N PHE A 605 7.11 4.12 -26.84
CA PHE A 605 7.27 3.77 -25.43
C PHE A 605 6.22 2.75 -25.02
N ASN A 606 6.62 1.83 -24.15
CA ASN A 606 5.69 1.02 -23.37
C ASN A 606 5.35 1.73 -22.07
N ALA A 607 4.11 1.67 -21.67
CA ALA A 607 3.63 2.07 -20.37
C ALA A 607 3.08 0.87 -19.61
N GLY A 608 3.36 0.78 -18.33
CA GLY A 608 2.90 -0.33 -17.50
C GLY A 608 3.32 -0.19 -16.05
N LEU A 609 3.09 -1.22 -15.27
CA LEU A 609 3.51 -1.31 -13.87
C LEU A 609 4.72 -2.23 -13.73
N SER A 610 5.67 -1.82 -12.91
CA SER A 610 6.79 -2.66 -12.49
C SER A 610 7.03 -2.46 -11.00
N GLY A 611 6.88 -3.54 -10.22
CA GLY A 611 6.99 -3.46 -8.77
C GLY A 611 5.95 -2.53 -8.11
N GLY A 612 4.73 -2.46 -8.68
CA GLY A 612 3.66 -1.59 -8.17
C GLY A 612 3.81 -0.10 -8.51
N ARG A 613 4.81 0.27 -9.34
CA ARG A 613 5.05 1.67 -9.73
C ARG A 613 4.86 1.85 -11.24
N PRO A 614 4.34 3.00 -11.69
CA PRO A 614 4.26 3.32 -13.10
C PRO A 614 5.65 3.32 -13.74
N ARG A 615 5.78 2.66 -14.86
CA ARG A 615 7.00 2.68 -15.67
C ARG A 615 6.70 2.91 -17.13
N ILE A 616 7.40 3.86 -17.70
CA ILE A 616 7.43 4.09 -19.14
C ILE A 616 8.81 3.71 -19.62
N THR A 617 8.89 2.81 -20.59
CA THR A 617 10.16 2.32 -21.11
C THR A 617 10.20 2.50 -22.64
N LEU A 618 11.36 2.82 -23.17
CA LEU A 618 11.52 2.91 -24.62
C LEU A 618 11.31 1.52 -25.25
N ARG A 619 10.26 1.41 -26.07
CA ARG A 619 9.97 0.21 -26.85
C ARG A 619 10.83 0.15 -28.11
N SER A 620 10.89 1.25 -28.86
CA SER A 620 11.64 1.35 -30.08
C SER A 620 12.00 2.79 -30.42
N VAL A 621 13.14 2.95 -31.04
CA VAL A 621 13.48 4.13 -31.84
C VAL A 621 13.07 3.82 -33.27
N ASN A 622 11.92 4.35 -33.69
CA ASN A 622 11.34 4.02 -34.98
C ASN A 622 12.13 4.72 -36.11
N ASN A 623 12.50 5.98 -35.88
CA ASN A 623 13.29 6.75 -36.81
C ASN A 623 14.07 7.85 -36.10
N VAL A 624 15.26 8.13 -36.57
CA VAL A 624 16.03 9.35 -36.30
C VAL A 624 16.45 9.92 -37.65
N SER A 625 15.90 11.06 -38.00
CA SER A 625 16.17 11.73 -39.25
C SER A 625 16.96 13.01 -39.04
N VAL A 626 18.00 13.17 -39.79
CA VAL A 626 18.75 14.42 -39.86
C VAL A 626 18.58 14.96 -41.29
N GLY A 627 17.94 16.10 -41.39
CA GLY A 627 17.78 16.79 -42.65
C GLY A 627 19.12 17.30 -43.22
N ARG A 628 19.05 18.13 -44.25
CA ARG A 628 20.25 18.70 -44.82
C ARG A 628 21.02 19.52 -43.80
N VAL A 629 22.32 19.33 -43.76
CA VAL A 629 23.25 20.12 -42.96
C VAL A 629 23.88 21.14 -43.87
N ASP A 630 23.61 22.39 -43.62
CA ASP A 630 24.22 23.50 -44.35
C ASP A 630 25.29 24.18 -43.49
N THR A 631 26.36 24.66 -44.13
CA THR A 631 27.46 25.34 -43.43
C THR A 631 27.81 26.65 -44.13
N ASP A 632 28.12 27.70 -43.36
CA ASP A 632 28.49 29.00 -43.89
C ASP A 632 29.91 29.46 -43.41
N PHE A 633 30.87 28.58 -43.50
CA PHE A 633 32.24 28.92 -43.14
C PHE A 633 32.95 29.62 -44.27
N SER A 634 33.47 30.82 -44.03
CA SER A 634 34.26 31.54 -44.98
C SER A 634 35.72 31.04 -45.03
N GLY A 635 36.26 30.82 -46.20
CA GLY A 635 37.69 30.53 -46.41
C GLY A 635 38.09 29.06 -46.18
N LEU A 636 37.12 28.15 -46.02
CA LEU A 636 37.41 26.72 -45.93
C LEU A 636 37.42 26.05 -47.31
N THR A 637 38.32 25.11 -47.51
CA THR A 637 38.28 24.21 -48.67
C THR A 637 37.14 23.20 -48.51
N GLY A 638 36.53 22.75 -49.63
CA GLY A 638 35.43 21.77 -49.58
C GLY A 638 35.74 20.48 -48.81
N PHE A 639 37.01 20.09 -48.72
CA PHE A 639 37.47 18.96 -47.94
C PHE A 639 37.20 19.13 -46.44
N ILE A 640 37.45 20.30 -45.86
CA ILE A 640 37.24 20.56 -44.42
C ILE A 640 35.76 20.75 -44.12
N VAL A 641 35.03 21.38 -45.05
CA VAL A 641 33.54 21.45 -44.94
C VAL A 641 32.95 20.05 -44.92
N ASN A 642 33.43 19.15 -45.75
CA ASN A 642 32.97 17.74 -45.75
C ASN A 642 33.30 17.04 -44.44
N ILE A 643 34.48 17.23 -43.84
CA ILE A 643 34.79 16.67 -42.51
C ILE A 643 33.81 17.16 -41.46
N ILE A 644 33.45 18.45 -41.50
CA ILE A 644 32.50 19.03 -40.56
C ILE A 644 31.11 18.45 -40.80
N VAL A 645 30.68 18.40 -42.04
CA VAL A 645 29.38 17.83 -42.41
C VAL A 645 29.30 16.34 -42.02
N ASP A 646 30.35 15.56 -42.30
CA ASP A 646 30.44 14.14 -41.97
C ASP A 646 30.47 13.92 -40.42
N LEU A 647 31.18 14.77 -39.69
CA LEU A 647 31.19 14.76 -38.23
C LEU A 647 29.77 14.96 -37.67
N PHE A 648 29.05 15.93 -38.22
CA PHE A 648 27.70 16.25 -37.76
C PHE A 648 26.66 15.25 -38.28
N GLN A 649 26.76 14.74 -39.50
CA GLN A 649 25.83 13.73 -40.01
C GLN A 649 26.06 12.35 -39.43
N GLY A 650 27.29 11.95 -39.23
CA GLY A 650 27.65 10.64 -38.64
C GLY A 650 27.62 10.62 -37.13
N THR A 651 28.43 11.47 -36.54
CA THR A 651 28.64 11.48 -35.07
C THR A 651 27.39 11.95 -34.33
N ILE A 652 26.75 13.01 -34.83
CA ILE A 652 25.55 13.55 -34.17
C ILE A 652 24.33 12.61 -34.33
N ARG A 653 24.13 11.99 -35.48
CA ARG A 653 23.08 10.98 -35.66
C ARG A 653 23.27 9.81 -34.70
N ASN A 654 24.50 9.31 -34.59
CA ASN A 654 24.81 8.21 -33.67
C ASN A 654 24.72 8.67 -32.22
N LEU A 655 25.23 9.85 -31.88
CA LEU A 655 25.14 10.46 -30.57
C LEU A 655 23.66 10.64 -30.12
N ILE A 656 22.82 11.16 -31.02
CA ILE A 656 21.39 11.32 -30.73
C ILE A 656 20.75 9.95 -30.52
N ARG A 657 20.97 8.98 -31.42
CA ARG A 657 20.42 7.63 -31.27
C ARG A 657 20.88 6.95 -30.01
N ASP A 658 22.18 6.99 -29.75
CA ASP A 658 22.78 6.31 -28.61
C ASP A 658 22.45 7.05 -27.32
N THR A 659 22.45 8.40 -27.33
CA THR A 659 22.02 9.22 -26.17
C THR A 659 20.55 9.01 -25.86
N VAL A 660 19.66 9.00 -26.85
CA VAL A 660 18.22 8.71 -26.61
C VAL A 660 18.05 7.30 -26.07
N ARG A 661 18.75 6.31 -26.65
CA ARG A 661 18.65 4.91 -26.18
C ARG A 661 19.19 4.77 -24.76
N ASP A 662 20.37 5.28 -24.48
CA ASP A 662 21.03 5.13 -23.20
C ASP A 662 20.33 5.96 -22.12
N TYR A 663 19.89 7.16 -22.46
CA TYR A 663 19.12 8.01 -21.54
C TYR A 663 17.78 7.37 -21.17
N VAL A 664 17.01 6.89 -22.14
CA VAL A 664 15.72 6.26 -21.86
C VAL A 664 15.93 4.95 -21.08
N ARG A 665 17.03 4.23 -21.36
CA ARG A 665 17.34 2.99 -20.62
C ARG A 665 17.78 3.26 -19.19
N ASP A 666 18.65 4.25 -18.98
CA ASP A 666 19.40 4.39 -17.74
C ASP A 666 18.88 5.54 -16.84
N SER A 667 18.40 6.65 -17.42
CA SER A 667 18.00 7.86 -16.69
C SER A 667 16.50 8.12 -16.65
N PHE A 668 15.74 7.65 -17.63
CA PHE A 668 14.29 7.87 -17.65
C PHE A 668 13.60 7.14 -16.49
N ASN A 669 14.08 5.95 -16.16
CA ASN A 669 13.57 5.21 -14.99
C ASN A 669 13.95 5.88 -13.67
N GLU A 670 15.14 6.50 -13.56
CA GLU A 670 15.53 7.26 -12.35
C GLU A 670 14.70 8.53 -12.18
N ILE A 671 14.34 9.21 -13.28
CA ILE A 671 13.47 10.39 -13.21
C ILE A 671 12.04 10.00 -12.85
N LEU A 672 11.52 8.94 -13.45
CA LEU A 672 10.22 8.40 -13.06
C LEU A 672 10.22 7.90 -11.61
N ASP A 673 11.27 7.22 -11.20
CA ASP A 673 11.42 6.79 -9.80
C ASP A 673 11.59 8.02 -8.88
N GLY A 674 12.18 9.12 -9.32
CA GLY A 674 12.24 10.40 -8.60
C GLY A 674 10.90 11.13 -8.56
N VAL A 675 10.18 11.18 -9.68
CA VAL A 675 8.83 11.79 -9.78
C VAL A 675 7.80 10.92 -9.05
N VAL A 676 7.85 9.61 -9.24
CA VAL A 676 6.98 8.64 -8.56
C VAL A 676 7.41 8.45 -7.10
N GLY A 677 8.69 8.62 -6.78
CA GLY A 677 9.22 8.64 -5.42
C GLY A 677 8.90 9.95 -4.67
N GLY A 678 8.71 11.06 -5.40
CA GLY A 678 8.11 12.30 -4.87
C GLY A 678 6.59 12.16 -4.65
N LEU A 679 5.94 11.31 -5.43
CA LEU A 679 4.63 10.71 -5.14
C LEU A 679 4.87 9.52 -4.19
N ASN A 680 5.45 9.76 -3.03
CA ASN A 680 5.68 8.69 -2.06
C ASN A 680 4.31 8.10 -1.65
N LEU A 681 3.79 7.18 -2.48
CA LEU A 681 2.56 6.45 -2.20
C LEU A 681 2.67 5.67 -0.89
N ASP A 682 3.90 5.34 -0.47
CA ASP A 682 4.18 4.78 0.86
C ASP A 682 4.05 5.84 1.96
N SER A 683 4.16 7.15 1.63
CA SER A 683 3.94 8.27 2.56
C SER A 683 2.54 8.90 2.46
N VAL A 684 1.74 8.54 1.47
CA VAL A 684 0.31 8.92 1.34
C VAL A 684 -0.58 8.04 2.23
N GLY A 685 -0.01 7.25 3.13
CA GLY A 685 -0.72 6.79 4.32
C GLY A 685 -1.09 7.99 5.19
N GLN A 686 -1.94 8.88 4.67
CA GLN A 686 -2.47 9.97 5.49
C GLN A 686 -3.42 9.35 6.49
N THR A 687 -3.10 9.55 7.74
CA THR A 687 -4.03 9.27 8.81
C THR A 687 -4.80 10.55 9.07
N PHE A 688 -6.10 10.53 8.89
CA PHE A 688 -6.97 11.61 9.30
C PHE A 688 -7.70 11.24 10.58
N SER A 689 -7.86 12.23 11.45
CA SER A 689 -8.51 12.04 12.74
C SER A 689 -9.97 12.48 12.62
N VAL A 690 -10.88 11.63 13.07
CA VAL A 690 -12.32 11.91 13.08
C VAL A 690 -12.79 11.87 14.53
N ASN A 691 -13.45 12.94 14.96
CA ASN A 691 -14.05 13.01 16.30
C ASN A 691 -15.30 12.12 16.34
N HIS A 692 -15.51 11.42 17.46
CA HIS A 692 -16.75 10.69 17.68
C HIS A 692 -17.93 11.66 17.85
N LEU A 693 -19.13 11.21 17.53
CA LEU A 693 -20.36 12.04 17.59
C LEU A 693 -20.68 12.55 19.00
N ASP A 694 -20.24 11.83 20.04
CA ASP A 694 -20.37 12.24 21.44
C ASP A 694 -19.30 13.27 21.88
N GLY A 695 -18.31 13.54 21.03
CA GLY A 695 -17.18 14.42 21.34
C GLY A 695 -16.14 13.84 22.30
N GLU A 696 -16.31 12.59 22.78
CA GLU A 696 -15.44 11.97 23.78
C GLU A 696 -14.33 11.07 23.20
N GLY A 697 -14.20 10.98 21.88
CA GLY A 697 -13.21 10.14 21.25
C GLY A 697 -12.69 10.68 19.93
N VAL A 698 -11.53 10.18 19.51
CA VAL A 698 -10.94 10.46 18.20
C VAL A 698 -10.48 9.15 17.60
N SER A 699 -10.98 8.86 16.43
CA SER A 699 -10.51 7.73 15.63
C SER A 699 -9.57 8.16 14.54
N ASN A 700 -8.50 7.40 14.33
CA ASN A 700 -7.55 7.65 13.27
C ASN A 700 -7.80 6.68 12.12
N ILE A 701 -8.17 7.23 10.98
CA ILE A 701 -8.41 6.47 9.75
C ILE A 701 -7.19 6.61 8.85
N GLY A 702 -6.55 5.49 8.56
CA GLY A 702 -5.43 5.43 7.62
C GLY A 702 -5.94 5.22 6.20
N PHE A 703 -5.54 6.11 5.29
CA PHE A 703 -5.83 5.99 3.86
C PHE A 703 -4.58 5.54 3.12
N GLY A 704 -4.64 4.40 2.45
CA GLY A 704 -3.56 3.87 1.64
C GLY A 704 -3.96 3.78 0.17
N ILE A 705 -3.04 4.11 -0.73
CA ILE A 705 -3.23 3.98 -2.17
C ILE A 705 -2.07 3.23 -2.80
N GLN A 706 -2.34 2.55 -3.90
CA GLN A 706 -1.31 1.94 -4.75
C GLN A 706 -1.78 1.92 -6.21
N PHE A 707 -0.85 1.91 -7.15
CA PHE A 707 -1.23 1.68 -8.53
C PHE A 707 -1.69 0.24 -8.72
N GLY A 708 -2.86 0.08 -9.34
CA GLY A 708 -3.44 -1.22 -9.70
C GLY A 708 -3.17 -1.57 -11.16
N ALA A 709 -3.53 -0.69 -12.08
CA ALA A 709 -3.36 -0.89 -13.51
C ALA A 709 -2.85 0.36 -14.23
N ILE A 710 -2.10 0.13 -15.29
CA ILE A 710 -1.83 1.11 -16.36
C ILE A 710 -2.13 0.42 -17.67
N ASP A 711 -3.13 0.91 -18.40
CA ASP A 711 -3.58 0.33 -19.64
C ASP A 711 -3.63 1.41 -20.74
N PHE A 712 -2.78 1.24 -21.73
CA PHE A 712 -2.71 2.09 -22.90
C PHE A 712 -3.23 1.34 -24.11
N THR A 713 -4.19 1.94 -24.79
CA THR A 713 -4.69 1.51 -26.07
C THR A 713 -4.56 2.64 -27.08
N SER A 714 -4.78 2.38 -28.34
CA SER A 714 -4.81 3.44 -29.37
C SER A 714 -5.92 4.47 -29.17
N ALA A 715 -6.89 4.20 -28.27
CA ALA A 715 -8.02 5.09 -27.98
C ALA A 715 -7.84 5.89 -26.67
N ARG A 716 -7.14 5.35 -25.70
CA ARG A 716 -7.04 5.93 -24.34
C ARG A 716 -5.83 5.43 -23.58
N ALA A 717 -5.40 6.23 -22.60
CA ALA A 717 -4.52 5.84 -21.50
C ALA A 717 -5.34 5.80 -20.20
N LEU A 718 -5.42 4.64 -19.55
CA LEU A 718 -6.12 4.44 -18.30
C LEU A 718 -5.12 4.17 -17.18
N PHE A 719 -5.29 4.89 -16.08
CA PHE A 719 -4.55 4.73 -14.84
C PHE A 719 -5.52 4.28 -13.76
N GLY A 720 -5.28 3.10 -13.18
CA GLY A 720 -6.04 2.57 -12.07
C GLY A 720 -5.27 2.71 -10.77
N ILE A 721 -5.93 3.22 -9.75
CA ILE A 721 -5.39 3.36 -8.40
C ILE A 721 -6.29 2.54 -7.48
N SER A 722 -5.68 1.67 -6.72
CA SER A 722 -6.33 0.87 -5.69
C SER A 722 -6.27 1.60 -4.36
N THR A 723 -7.37 1.57 -3.63
CA THR A 723 -7.50 2.24 -2.33
C THR A 723 -7.69 1.23 -1.21
N ARG A 724 -7.22 1.57 -0.02
CA ARG A 724 -7.58 0.88 1.22
C ARG A 724 -7.78 1.90 2.32
N LEU A 725 -8.70 1.57 3.22
CA LEU A 725 -8.89 2.32 4.46
C LEU A 725 -8.71 1.38 5.63
N THR A 726 -8.06 1.88 6.66
CA THR A 726 -7.77 1.15 7.91
C THR A 726 -8.09 2.06 9.08
N ASN A 727 -8.49 1.49 10.19
CA ASN A 727 -8.61 2.23 11.46
C ASN A 727 -7.68 1.61 12.50
N ASN A 728 -7.42 2.34 13.57
CA ASN A 728 -6.57 1.90 14.70
C ASN A 728 -7.38 1.48 15.92
N ALA A 729 -8.71 1.57 15.84
CA ALA A 729 -9.62 1.13 16.90
C ALA A 729 -10.64 0.19 16.25
N GLU A 730 -10.72 -1.04 16.73
CA GLU A 730 -11.62 -2.03 16.17
C GLU A 730 -12.81 -2.27 17.09
N ARG A 731 -13.99 -2.01 16.57
CA ARG A 731 -15.22 -2.45 17.17
C ARG A 731 -15.32 -3.97 17.08
N ALA A 732 -15.60 -4.66 18.18
CA ALA A 732 -15.87 -6.08 18.15
C ALA A 732 -17.13 -6.40 17.34
N GLY A 733 -17.10 -7.45 16.53
CA GLY A 733 -18.23 -7.91 15.74
C GLY A 733 -17.84 -8.52 14.39
N LEU A 734 -18.73 -9.34 13.86
CA LEU A 734 -18.54 -9.96 12.55
C LEU A 734 -18.82 -8.95 11.44
N THR A 735 -17.93 -8.85 10.50
CA THR A 735 -18.13 -8.12 9.25
C THR A 735 -17.55 -8.92 8.07
N LEU A 736 -18.16 -8.80 6.91
CA LEU A 736 -17.57 -9.28 5.66
C LEU A 736 -16.65 -8.25 5.02
N GLY A 737 -16.63 -7.02 5.56
CA GLY A 737 -15.91 -5.89 5.01
C GLY A 737 -16.83 -4.85 4.36
N ALA A 738 -16.23 -3.92 3.63
CA ALA A 738 -16.96 -2.88 2.92
C ALA A 738 -17.65 -3.43 1.67
N PRO A 739 -18.95 -3.16 1.45
CA PRO A 739 -19.68 -3.65 0.29
C PRO A 739 -19.22 -2.95 -1.00
N VAL A 740 -19.07 -3.71 -2.07
CA VAL A 740 -18.73 -3.21 -3.39
C VAL A 740 -19.97 -3.23 -4.28
N PRO A 741 -20.33 -2.13 -4.94
CA PRO A 741 -21.45 -2.10 -5.87
C PRO A 741 -21.29 -3.13 -7.00
N PRO A 742 -22.37 -3.78 -7.44
CA PRO A 742 -22.29 -4.73 -8.54
C PRO A 742 -21.96 -4.00 -9.85
N GLY A 743 -20.98 -4.50 -10.58
CA GLY A 743 -20.55 -3.95 -11.86
C GLY A 743 -19.06 -3.71 -11.95
N PRO A 744 -18.59 -2.99 -12.97
CA PRO A 744 -17.18 -2.76 -13.16
C PRO A 744 -16.65 -1.80 -12.09
N VAL A 745 -15.54 -2.16 -11.46
CA VAL A 745 -14.84 -1.29 -10.51
C VAL A 745 -14.10 -0.16 -11.24
N ARG A 746 -13.74 -0.36 -12.51
CA ARG A 746 -13.04 0.63 -13.35
C ARG A 746 -14.03 1.46 -14.16
N TYR A 747 -13.93 2.76 -14.05
CA TYR A 747 -14.59 3.68 -14.95
C TYR A 747 -13.66 4.04 -16.12
N VAL A 748 -14.18 3.95 -17.32
CA VAL A 748 -13.37 4.14 -18.54
C VAL A 748 -13.64 5.49 -19.23
N GLY A 749 -14.75 6.11 -18.94
CA GLY A 749 -15.22 7.30 -19.62
C GLY A 749 -15.97 7.00 -20.92
N SER A 750 -16.80 7.94 -21.32
CA SER A 750 -17.61 7.86 -22.55
C SER A 750 -16.82 8.24 -23.81
N GLY A 751 -15.69 8.92 -23.67
CA GLY A 751 -14.94 9.53 -24.77
C GLY A 751 -15.59 10.81 -25.32
N SER A 752 -16.65 11.29 -24.71
CA SER A 752 -17.29 12.57 -25.07
C SER A 752 -16.50 13.79 -24.63
N ARG A 753 -15.59 13.59 -23.65
CA ARG A 753 -14.65 14.58 -23.11
C ARG A 753 -13.25 14.02 -23.18
N VAL A 754 -12.25 14.88 -23.08
CA VAL A 754 -10.85 14.48 -23.25
C VAL A 754 -10.26 13.81 -22.00
N VAL A 755 -10.85 14.07 -20.83
CA VAL A 755 -10.46 13.46 -19.55
C VAL A 755 -11.70 12.91 -18.87
N ALA A 756 -11.58 11.72 -18.31
CA ALA A 756 -12.60 11.12 -17.47
C ALA A 756 -11.95 10.56 -16.19
N ALA A 757 -12.43 10.98 -15.06
CA ALA A 757 -12.06 10.45 -13.75
C ALA A 757 -13.25 9.75 -13.13
N GLY A 758 -13.05 8.57 -12.56
CA GLY A 758 -14.08 7.81 -11.87
C GLY A 758 -13.60 7.34 -10.51
N ILE A 759 -14.40 7.56 -9.49
CA ILE A 759 -14.20 7.02 -8.15
C ILE A 759 -15.29 5.98 -7.93
N SER A 760 -14.91 4.75 -7.69
CA SER A 760 -15.87 3.69 -7.35
C SER A 760 -16.62 4.04 -6.07
N ILE A 761 -17.93 3.87 -6.06
CA ILE A 761 -18.75 4.00 -4.85
C ILE A 761 -18.24 3.07 -3.74
N GLY A 762 -17.60 1.97 -4.09
CA GLY A 762 -16.92 1.10 -3.13
C GLY A 762 -15.85 1.80 -2.27
N VAL A 763 -15.24 2.89 -2.73
CA VAL A 763 -14.29 3.70 -1.93
C VAL A 763 -15.02 4.40 -0.80
N PHE A 764 -16.19 4.98 -1.09
CA PHE A 764 -17.03 5.62 -0.08
C PHE A 764 -17.53 4.59 0.94
N ASN A 765 -17.93 3.42 0.47
CA ASN A 765 -18.33 2.33 1.34
C ASN A 765 -17.17 1.80 2.20
N GLN A 766 -15.93 1.80 1.70
CA GLN A 766 -14.76 1.52 2.51
C GLN A 766 -14.57 2.57 3.62
N ALA A 767 -14.76 3.86 3.30
CA ALA A 767 -14.62 4.94 4.27
C ALA A 767 -15.68 4.83 5.36
N LEU A 768 -16.95 4.68 4.99
CA LEU A 768 -18.07 4.51 5.92
C LEU A 768 -17.92 3.24 6.78
N HIS A 769 -17.44 2.15 6.17
CA HIS A 769 -17.16 0.92 6.92
C HIS A 769 -16.02 1.14 7.94
N ALA A 770 -14.95 1.83 7.58
CA ALA A 770 -13.84 2.13 8.49
C ALA A 770 -14.29 3.05 9.64
N LEU A 771 -15.13 4.05 9.35
CA LEU A 771 -15.73 4.93 10.35
C LEU A 771 -16.67 4.16 11.29
N TRP A 772 -17.52 3.31 10.76
CA TRP A 772 -18.38 2.45 11.58
C TRP A 772 -17.57 1.52 12.47
N ARG A 773 -16.51 0.90 11.93
CA ARG A 773 -15.61 0.04 12.71
C ARG A 773 -14.83 0.78 13.80
N SER A 774 -14.63 2.07 13.64
CA SER A 774 -14.00 2.91 14.67
C SER A 774 -14.93 3.24 15.85
N GLY A 775 -16.23 2.92 15.73
CA GLY A 775 -17.23 3.25 16.75
C GLY A 775 -17.78 4.67 16.66
N LEU A 776 -17.45 5.43 15.60
CA LEU A 776 -17.89 6.82 15.42
C LEU A 776 -19.39 7.02 15.60
N LEU A 777 -20.18 6.07 15.12
CA LEU A 777 -21.65 6.14 15.10
C LEU A 777 -22.31 5.53 16.33
N ASP A 778 -21.54 5.06 17.31
CA ASP A 778 -22.06 4.57 18.60
C ASP A 778 -21.91 5.72 19.61
N ALA A 779 -22.99 6.48 19.82
CA ALA A 779 -22.92 7.73 20.54
C ALA A 779 -24.19 8.01 21.35
N SER A 780 -24.04 8.86 22.34
CA SER A 780 -25.18 9.48 23.03
C SER A 780 -25.30 10.91 22.52
N ILE A 781 -26.34 11.19 21.75
CA ILE A 781 -26.56 12.45 21.04
C ILE A 781 -27.57 13.29 21.80
N ASP A 782 -27.16 14.52 22.14
CA ASP A 782 -28.06 15.51 22.74
C ASP A 782 -28.93 16.14 21.64
N GLY A 783 -30.24 16.27 21.91
CA GLY A 783 -31.18 16.84 20.95
C GLY A 783 -30.82 18.26 20.48
N SER A 784 -30.09 19.02 21.28
CA SER A 784 -29.64 20.36 20.89
C SER A 784 -28.67 20.35 19.68
N THR A 785 -28.08 19.19 19.36
CA THR A 785 -27.19 19.00 18.20
C THR A 785 -27.94 18.53 16.95
N ILE A 786 -29.16 18.01 17.10
CA ILE A 786 -29.92 17.39 16.00
C ILE A 786 -30.74 18.43 15.20
N GLY A 787 -31.08 19.58 15.75
CA GLY A 787 -31.89 20.60 15.09
C GLY A 787 -33.11 21.05 15.89
N ASP A 788 -34.25 21.27 15.24
CA ASP A 788 -35.51 21.73 15.88
C ASP A 788 -36.20 20.58 16.62
N VAL A 789 -35.61 20.08 17.68
CA VAL A 789 -36.20 19.04 18.55
C VAL A 789 -36.40 19.57 19.96
N PRO A 790 -37.33 18.99 20.78
CA PRO A 790 -37.56 19.42 22.15
C PRO A 790 -36.25 19.46 22.99
N ALA A 791 -36.08 20.54 23.74
CA ALA A 791 -34.87 20.73 24.56
C ALA A 791 -34.73 19.60 25.63
N GLY A 792 -33.52 19.03 25.71
CA GLY A 792 -33.21 17.92 26.60
C GLY A 792 -33.58 16.56 26.06
N SER A 793 -33.99 16.46 24.78
CA SER A 793 -34.12 15.16 24.12
C SER A 793 -32.75 14.48 24.02
N LEU A 794 -32.73 13.16 24.13
CA LEU A 794 -31.51 12.34 24.08
C LEU A 794 -31.75 11.11 23.22
N ALA A 795 -30.77 10.77 22.40
CA ALA A 795 -30.72 9.50 21.70
C ALA A 795 -29.38 8.81 21.96
N ALA A 796 -29.42 7.67 22.67
CA ALA A 796 -28.25 6.80 22.73
C ALA A 796 -28.35 5.77 21.61
N ILE A 797 -27.42 5.82 20.67
CA ILE A 797 -27.46 5.00 19.44
C ILE A 797 -26.32 4.00 19.37
N ARG A 798 -26.63 2.87 18.78
CA ARG A 798 -25.68 1.85 18.38
C ARG A 798 -26.01 1.35 16.99
N THR A 799 -25.03 1.41 16.10
CA THR A 799 -25.21 1.00 14.69
C THR A 799 -24.65 -0.40 14.46
N ASN A 800 -25.48 -1.37 14.05
CA ASN A 800 -25.03 -2.75 13.80
C ASN A 800 -24.57 -2.98 12.36
N LEU A 801 -24.85 -2.05 11.45
CA LEU A 801 -24.38 -2.04 10.06
C LEU A 801 -23.67 -0.74 9.75
N PRO A 802 -22.66 -0.77 8.88
CA PRO A 802 -22.09 0.47 8.35
C PRO A 802 -23.11 1.19 7.45
N PRO A 803 -23.11 2.52 7.43
CA PRO A 803 -23.82 3.24 6.38
C PRO A 803 -23.31 2.82 5.00
N VAL A 804 -24.19 2.81 4.00
CA VAL A 804 -23.84 2.37 2.64
C VAL A 804 -24.28 3.41 1.63
N VAL A 805 -23.36 3.86 0.82
CA VAL A 805 -23.65 4.70 -0.36
C VAL A 805 -24.07 3.79 -1.51
N VAL A 806 -25.17 4.15 -2.13
CA VAL A 806 -25.71 3.53 -3.34
C VAL A 806 -25.77 4.60 -4.43
N GLY A 807 -25.14 4.32 -5.57
CA GLY A 807 -25.17 5.25 -6.71
C GLY A 807 -26.53 5.30 -7.37
N SER A 808 -26.91 6.48 -7.81
CA SER A 808 -28.08 6.69 -8.66
C SER A 808 -27.65 7.09 -10.06
N ASP A 809 -28.56 7.08 -11.04
CA ASP A 809 -28.26 7.48 -12.42
C ASP A 809 -28.32 9.02 -12.63
N GLU A 810 -28.58 9.78 -11.57
CA GLU A 810 -28.70 11.24 -11.60
C GLU A 810 -27.60 11.90 -10.74
N ASN A 811 -27.64 13.20 -10.58
CA ASN A 811 -26.67 13.96 -9.81
C ASN A 811 -26.92 13.88 -8.28
N SER A 812 -27.19 12.69 -7.80
CA SER A 812 -27.44 12.39 -6.39
C SER A 812 -26.89 11.01 -6.01
N VAL A 813 -26.68 10.80 -4.74
CA VAL A 813 -26.37 9.50 -4.16
C VAL A 813 -27.37 9.22 -3.05
N SER A 814 -27.69 7.96 -2.86
CA SER A 814 -28.47 7.51 -1.71
C SER A 814 -27.55 6.97 -0.64
N VAL A 815 -27.81 7.32 0.60
CA VAL A 815 -27.12 6.81 1.78
C VAL A 815 -28.11 6.00 2.59
N HIS A 816 -27.85 4.71 2.73
CA HIS A 816 -28.65 3.80 3.54
C HIS A 816 -28.01 3.68 4.91
N ILE A 817 -28.76 3.89 5.97
CA ILE A 817 -28.36 3.57 7.34
C ILE A 817 -29.44 2.68 7.95
N GLY A 818 -29.01 1.64 8.67
CA GLY A 818 -29.98 0.67 9.21
C GLY A 818 -29.40 -0.22 10.29
N ALA A 819 -30.25 -1.04 10.86
CA ALA A 819 -29.96 -1.85 12.03
C ALA A 819 -29.41 -0.99 13.19
N ILE A 820 -29.98 0.20 13.37
CA ILE A 820 -29.65 1.11 14.46
C ILE A 820 -30.55 0.75 15.64
N GLN A 821 -29.93 0.56 16.79
CA GLN A 821 -30.60 0.48 18.08
C GLN A 821 -30.48 1.84 18.75
N ALA A 822 -31.60 2.47 19.04
CA ALA A 822 -31.66 3.77 19.68
C ALA A 822 -32.45 3.67 20.99
N VAL A 823 -31.94 4.27 22.05
CA VAL A 823 -32.69 4.52 23.27
C VAL A 823 -33.03 5.99 23.30
N VAL A 824 -34.33 6.30 23.19
CA VAL A 824 -34.80 7.67 22.99
C VAL A 824 -35.54 8.17 24.23
N VAL A 825 -35.27 9.42 24.60
CA VAL A 825 -36.01 10.17 25.61
C VAL A 825 -36.39 11.52 25.03
N ILE A 826 -37.70 11.87 25.06
CA ILE A 826 -38.21 13.17 24.60
C ILE A 826 -38.96 13.80 25.75
N PRO A 827 -38.39 14.76 26.51
CA PRO A 827 -39.00 15.32 27.69
C PRO A 827 -40.43 15.86 27.49
N GLY A 828 -41.36 15.47 28.36
CA GLY A 828 -42.79 15.88 28.23
C GLY A 828 -43.62 15.10 27.23
N ILE A 829 -42.99 14.19 26.44
CA ILE A 829 -43.61 13.36 25.39
C ILE A 829 -43.32 11.89 25.68
N ILE A 830 -42.06 11.54 25.77
CA ILE A 830 -41.51 10.19 26.07
C ILE A 830 -40.51 10.37 27.20
N ASP A 831 -41.00 10.47 28.44
CA ASP A 831 -40.17 10.73 29.63
C ASP A 831 -39.38 9.50 30.10
N GLN A 832 -39.78 8.31 29.70
CA GLN A 832 -39.06 7.07 30.03
C GLN A 832 -38.29 6.58 28.81
N PRO A 833 -37.09 6.04 29.00
CA PRO A 833 -36.33 5.47 27.92
C PRO A 833 -37.16 4.51 27.08
N LEU A 834 -37.13 4.74 25.75
CA LEU A 834 -37.84 3.94 24.76
C LEU A 834 -36.81 3.36 23.81
N ASP A 835 -36.74 2.04 23.76
CA ASP A 835 -35.95 1.36 22.72
C ASP A 835 -36.62 1.44 21.37
N VAL A 836 -35.85 1.85 20.37
CA VAL A 836 -36.35 2.00 18.99
C VAL A 836 -35.33 1.38 18.04
N GLU A 837 -35.80 0.48 17.18
CA GLU A 837 -35.05 0.05 16.02
C GLU A 837 -35.26 1.05 14.90
N LEU A 838 -34.16 1.49 14.26
CA LEU A 838 -34.19 2.62 13.34
C LEU A 838 -33.39 2.30 12.08
N GLY A 839 -33.85 2.81 10.97
CA GLY A 839 -33.17 2.83 9.69
C GLY A 839 -33.79 3.82 8.73
N GLY A 840 -33.07 4.16 7.69
CA GLY A 840 -33.60 5.06 6.66
C GLY A 840 -32.74 5.10 5.43
N VAL A 841 -33.33 5.69 4.41
CA VAL A 841 -32.69 6.03 3.15
C VAL A 841 -32.77 7.52 2.97
N ALA A 842 -31.61 8.15 2.84
CA ALA A 842 -31.53 9.57 2.52
C ALA A 842 -30.83 9.76 1.17
N THR A 843 -31.24 10.78 0.44
CA THR A 843 -30.56 11.22 -0.77
C THR A 843 -29.86 12.52 -0.53
N THR A 844 -28.68 12.68 -1.13
CA THR A 844 -27.93 13.93 -1.12
C THR A 844 -27.51 14.27 -2.53
N GLY A 845 -27.78 15.53 -2.92
CA GLY A 845 -27.26 16.10 -4.13
C GLY A 845 -25.80 16.53 -3.96
N PHE A 846 -25.13 16.79 -5.06
CA PHE A 846 -23.78 17.33 -5.04
C PHE A 846 -23.59 18.34 -6.15
N ASP A 847 -22.74 19.32 -5.90
CA ASP A 847 -22.30 20.30 -6.89
C ASP A 847 -20.82 20.66 -6.69
N LEU A 848 -20.35 21.57 -7.51
CA LEU A 848 -19.00 22.12 -7.39
C LEU A 848 -19.04 23.44 -6.62
N LEU A 849 -18.33 23.46 -5.49
CA LEU A 849 -18.02 24.68 -4.80
C LEU A 849 -16.72 25.26 -5.38
N ASP A 850 -16.72 26.53 -5.79
CA ASP A 850 -15.57 27.24 -6.35
C ASP A 850 -14.85 26.49 -7.49
N GLU A 851 -15.61 25.76 -8.31
CA GLU A 851 -15.17 24.97 -9.46
C GLU A 851 -14.21 23.79 -9.14
N ASN A 852 -13.82 23.58 -7.87
CA ASN A 852 -12.75 22.67 -7.50
C ASN A 852 -13.09 21.68 -6.41
N VAL A 853 -14.15 21.90 -5.66
CA VAL A 853 -14.48 21.08 -4.50
C VAL A 853 -15.88 20.50 -4.67
N ILE A 854 -15.98 19.20 -4.55
CA ILE A 854 -17.29 18.54 -4.53
C ILE A 854 -17.92 18.82 -3.18
N ASN A 855 -19.10 19.39 -3.21
CA ASN A 855 -19.92 19.73 -2.05
C ASN A 855 -21.21 18.90 -2.08
N PHE A 856 -21.47 18.19 -0.98
CA PHE A 856 -22.74 17.49 -0.78
C PHE A 856 -23.74 18.44 -0.13
N ARG A 857 -25.00 18.37 -0.56
CA ARG A 857 -26.05 19.28 -0.12
C ARG A 857 -27.42 18.65 -0.17
N ASP A 858 -28.37 19.34 0.45
CA ASP A 858 -29.79 19.03 0.35
C ASP A 858 -30.06 17.55 0.75
N ILE A 859 -29.64 17.17 1.97
CA ILE A 859 -29.92 15.83 2.48
C ILE A 859 -31.43 15.71 2.73
N VAL A 860 -32.07 14.83 2.00
CA VAL A 860 -33.47 14.51 2.11
C VAL A 860 -33.65 13.07 2.54
N VAL A 861 -34.30 12.85 3.66
CA VAL A 861 -34.69 11.50 4.08
C VAL A 861 -35.90 11.10 3.26
N GLU A 862 -35.70 10.10 2.39
CA GLU A 862 -36.76 9.60 1.49
C GLU A 862 -37.62 8.53 2.17
N GLU A 863 -36.97 7.69 2.98
CA GLU A 863 -37.62 6.59 3.67
C GLU A 863 -37.11 6.54 5.12
N LEU A 864 -38.05 6.47 6.05
CA LEU A 864 -37.77 6.28 7.46
C LEU A 864 -38.45 4.99 7.93
N TYR A 865 -37.65 4.10 8.52
CA TYR A 865 -38.12 2.84 9.11
C TYR A 865 -37.81 2.87 10.60
N PHE A 866 -38.83 2.72 11.44
CA PHE A 866 -38.65 2.61 12.86
C PHE A 866 -39.65 1.66 13.48
N SER A 867 -39.24 1.05 14.56
CA SER A 867 -40.04 0.15 15.35
C SER A 867 -39.79 0.45 16.83
N PRO A 868 -40.65 1.22 17.48
CA PRO A 868 -40.56 1.40 18.90
C PRO A 868 -40.90 0.06 19.61
N GLU A 869 -40.21 -0.20 20.71
CA GLU A 869 -40.52 -1.32 21.57
C GLU A 869 -41.98 -1.21 22.04
N ASN A 870 -42.71 -2.34 22.11
CA ASN A 870 -44.17 -2.43 22.28
C ASN A 870 -44.69 -1.68 23.52
N ARG A 871 -44.54 -0.38 23.49
CA ARG A 871 -45.16 0.54 24.41
C ARG A 871 -46.35 1.16 23.69
N ALA A 872 -47.49 1.14 24.34
CA ALA A 872 -48.69 1.83 23.85
C ALA A 872 -48.43 3.34 23.76
N LEU A 873 -47.89 3.80 22.62
CA LEU A 873 -47.72 5.21 22.32
C LEU A 873 -49.03 5.75 21.78
N THR A 874 -49.38 6.93 22.22
CA THR A 874 -50.49 7.68 21.62
C THR A 874 -50.14 8.14 20.23
N PRO A 875 -51.08 8.40 19.31
CA PRO A 875 -50.77 8.94 17.99
C PRO A 875 -49.89 10.19 18.03
N ALA A 876 -50.11 11.09 18.96
CA ALA A 876 -49.31 12.30 19.12
C ALA A 876 -47.88 12.01 19.56
N GLN A 877 -47.66 11.01 20.40
CA GLN A 877 -46.31 10.54 20.76
C GLN A 877 -45.60 9.88 19.58
N LEU A 878 -46.32 9.14 18.77
CA LEU A 878 -45.77 8.56 17.53
C LEU A 878 -45.33 9.63 16.52
N ASP A 879 -46.16 10.64 16.28
CA ASP A 879 -45.87 11.76 15.37
C ASP A 879 -44.63 12.54 15.81
N GLU A 880 -44.45 12.80 17.10
CA GLU A 880 -43.31 13.48 17.65
C GLU A 880 -42.03 12.58 17.63
N LEU A 881 -42.21 11.28 17.90
CA LEU A 881 -41.10 10.31 17.78
C LEU A 881 -40.63 10.24 16.31
N GLU A 882 -41.56 10.15 15.36
CA GLU A 882 -41.22 10.13 13.92
C GLU A 882 -40.46 11.39 13.52
N SER A 883 -40.95 12.57 13.94
CA SER A 883 -40.27 13.84 13.67
C SER A 883 -38.85 13.88 14.26
N PHE A 884 -38.66 13.42 15.49
CA PHE A 884 -37.38 13.35 16.14
C PHE A 884 -36.44 12.38 15.41
N LEU A 885 -36.93 11.18 15.06
CA LEU A 885 -36.12 10.18 14.37
C LEU A 885 -35.73 10.60 12.93
N LEU A 886 -36.60 11.36 12.28
CA LEU A 886 -36.28 11.90 10.95
C LEU A 886 -35.12 12.88 11.01
N GLU A 887 -35.10 13.79 11.98
CA GLU A 887 -33.98 14.71 12.18
C GLU A 887 -32.70 13.97 12.64
N LEU A 888 -32.85 12.94 13.48
CA LEU A 888 -31.75 12.08 13.88
C LEU A 888 -31.11 11.36 12.68
N VAL A 889 -31.91 10.77 11.80
CA VAL A 889 -31.41 10.10 10.58
C VAL A 889 -30.72 11.11 9.67
N ARG A 890 -31.30 12.31 9.49
CA ARG A 890 -30.69 13.39 8.73
C ARG A 890 -29.32 13.76 9.29
N TYR A 891 -29.24 13.97 10.59
CA TYR A 891 -28.00 14.28 11.29
C TYR A 891 -26.94 13.17 11.11
N LEU A 892 -27.32 11.90 11.29
CA LEU A 892 -26.41 10.78 11.13
C LEU A 892 -25.88 10.63 9.71
N VAL A 893 -26.72 10.90 8.71
CA VAL A 893 -26.28 10.88 7.30
C VAL A 893 -25.36 12.05 7.02
N ASP A 894 -25.70 13.26 7.51
CA ASP A 894 -24.87 14.45 7.32
C ASP A 894 -23.47 14.25 7.90
N GLU A 895 -23.38 13.80 9.15
CA GLU A 895 -22.11 13.51 9.79
C GLU A 895 -21.35 12.36 9.12
N SER A 896 -22.05 11.31 8.69
CA SER A 896 -21.42 10.20 7.97
C SER A 896 -20.80 10.66 6.66
N VAL A 897 -21.52 11.46 5.89
CA VAL A 897 -21.06 11.98 4.59
C VAL A 897 -19.91 12.97 4.79
N ASN A 898 -20.06 13.94 5.69
CA ASN A 898 -19.04 14.96 5.93
C ASN A 898 -17.74 14.37 6.54
N SER A 899 -17.86 13.31 7.35
CA SER A 899 -16.70 12.62 7.94
C SER A 899 -16.02 11.67 6.97
N ALA A 900 -16.80 10.98 6.10
CA ALA A 900 -16.26 10.04 5.12
C ALA A 900 -15.69 10.75 3.89
N LEU A 901 -16.20 11.91 3.58
CA LEU A 901 -15.96 12.66 2.36
C LEU A 901 -15.57 14.11 2.67
N PRO A 902 -14.46 14.34 3.40
CA PRO A 902 -13.95 15.69 3.51
C PRO A 902 -13.80 16.22 2.07
N ALA A 903 -14.26 17.44 1.84
CA ALA A 903 -14.27 18.13 0.55
C ALA A 903 -13.23 17.58 -0.43
N LEU A 904 -13.67 16.78 -1.41
CA LEU A 904 -12.78 16.15 -2.39
C LEU A 904 -12.40 17.20 -3.44
N PRO A 905 -11.15 17.68 -3.45
CA PRO A 905 -10.75 18.62 -4.49
C PRO A 905 -10.64 17.89 -5.83
N ILE A 906 -11.13 18.53 -6.88
CA ILE A 906 -10.82 18.08 -8.23
C ILE A 906 -9.32 18.30 -8.44
N PRO A 907 -8.56 17.27 -8.85
CA PRO A 907 -7.11 17.38 -8.98
C PRO A 907 -6.72 18.50 -9.96
N ASP A 908 -5.95 19.44 -9.50
CA ASP A 908 -5.19 20.38 -10.30
C ASP A 908 -3.72 20.37 -9.85
N PHE A 909 -2.83 20.81 -10.66
CA PHE A 909 -1.42 20.89 -10.31
C PHE A 909 -0.80 22.20 -10.80
N ALA A 910 0.02 22.79 -9.93
CA ALA A 910 0.81 23.95 -10.29
C ALA A 910 2.10 23.52 -11.00
N LEU A 911 2.40 24.13 -12.13
CA LEU A 911 3.70 23.93 -12.76
C LEU A 911 4.80 24.51 -11.85
N PRO A 912 5.90 23.76 -11.61
CA PRO A 912 7.01 24.27 -10.82
C PRO A 912 7.57 25.57 -11.40
N ASP A 913 7.96 26.51 -10.56
CA ASP A 913 8.55 27.80 -10.97
C ASP A 913 9.83 27.62 -11.78
N SER A 914 10.55 26.51 -11.62
CA SER A 914 11.70 26.13 -12.44
C SER A 914 11.39 25.98 -13.93
N LEU A 915 10.12 25.79 -14.30
CA LEU A 915 9.68 25.74 -15.69
C LEU A 915 9.46 27.09 -16.33
N ALA A 916 9.60 28.18 -15.59
CA ALA A 916 9.48 29.54 -16.14
C ALA A 916 10.50 29.82 -17.26
N GLU A 917 11.71 29.26 -17.17
CA GLU A 917 12.72 29.36 -18.23
C GLU A 917 12.33 28.64 -19.52
N PHE A 918 11.35 27.70 -19.44
CA PHE A 918 10.80 26.95 -20.56
C PHE A 918 9.51 27.56 -21.13
N GLY A 919 9.20 28.80 -20.75
CA GLY A 919 8.10 29.58 -21.32
C GLY A 919 6.76 29.50 -20.56
N PHE A 920 6.74 28.86 -19.39
CA PHE A 920 5.54 28.79 -18.57
C PHE A 920 5.48 29.95 -17.59
N ALA A 921 4.31 30.53 -17.42
CA ALA A 921 4.14 31.59 -16.43
C ALA A 921 4.25 30.98 -15.00
N PRO A 922 4.97 31.62 -14.04
CA PRO A 922 4.95 31.19 -12.67
C PRO A 922 3.51 31.13 -12.13
N GLY A 923 3.18 30.04 -11.42
CA GLY A 923 1.84 29.84 -10.89
C GLY A 923 0.81 29.30 -11.88
N THR A 924 1.22 28.93 -13.11
CA THR A 924 0.32 28.22 -14.06
C THR A 924 -0.18 26.94 -13.41
N ARG A 925 -1.52 26.80 -13.35
CA ARG A 925 -2.19 25.60 -12.84
C ARG A 925 -2.87 24.89 -13.99
N LEU A 926 -2.70 23.59 -14.05
CA LEU A 926 -3.32 22.70 -15.04
C LEU A 926 -4.27 21.74 -14.34
N GLY A 927 -5.37 21.45 -14.95
CA GLY A 927 -6.34 20.55 -14.35
C GLY A 927 -7.52 20.25 -15.24
N LEU A 928 -8.57 19.75 -14.61
CA LEU A 928 -9.82 19.47 -15.28
C LEU A 928 -10.60 20.78 -15.46
N VAL A 929 -10.85 21.17 -16.69
CA VAL A 929 -11.58 22.40 -17.05
C VAL A 929 -13.00 22.04 -17.48
N ALA A 930 -13.96 22.88 -17.06
CA ALA A 930 -15.38 22.68 -17.30
C ALA A 930 -15.86 21.25 -16.95
N PRO A 931 -15.60 20.79 -15.74
CA PRO A 931 -15.96 19.44 -15.33
C PRO A 931 -17.48 19.29 -15.29
N ARG A 932 -17.93 18.14 -15.78
CA ARG A 932 -19.28 17.63 -15.57
C ARG A 932 -19.21 16.56 -14.50
N LEU A 933 -19.88 16.77 -13.39
CA LEU A 933 -20.03 15.76 -12.35
C LEU A 933 -21.33 15.00 -12.54
N PHE A 934 -21.30 13.71 -12.29
CA PHE A 934 -22.50 12.87 -12.22
C PHE A 934 -22.17 11.56 -11.51
N THR A 935 -23.19 10.87 -11.06
CA THR A 935 -23.08 9.50 -10.54
C THR A 935 -23.75 8.52 -11.49
N ASN A 936 -23.33 7.29 -11.38
CA ASN A 936 -24.04 6.12 -11.88
C ASN A 936 -24.07 5.04 -10.78
N ALA A 937 -24.65 3.89 -11.07
CA ALA A 937 -24.79 2.82 -10.08
C ALA A 937 -23.48 2.38 -9.41
N THR A 938 -22.32 2.66 -9.99
CA THR A 938 -21.02 2.15 -9.52
C THR A 938 -19.96 3.22 -9.26
N HIS A 939 -20.12 4.41 -9.83
CA HIS A 939 -19.08 5.43 -9.77
C HIS A 939 -19.61 6.84 -9.55
N PHE A 940 -18.80 7.60 -8.89
CA PHE A 940 -18.78 9.06 -8.93
C PHE A 940 -17.86 9.48 -10.07
N VAL A 941 -18.35 10.31 -10.98
CA VAL A 941 -17.66 10.60 -12.25
C VAL A 941 -17.47 12.10 -12.43
N ALA A 942 -16.26 12.47 -12.84
CA ALA A 942 -15.94 13.80 -13.33
C ALA A 942 -15.37 13.68 -14.76
N GLU A 943 -16.09 14.21 -15.74
CA GLU A 943 -15.62 14.29 -17.12
C GLU A 943 -15.44 15.75 -17.53
N GLY A 944 -14.34 16.07 -18.18
CA GLY A 944 -14.04 17.42 -18.59
C GLY A 944 -12.96 17.51 -19.65
N ASN A 945 -12.49 18.73 -19.90
CA ASN A 945 -11.37 19.00 -20.74
C ASN A 945 -10.12 19.17 -19.88
N PHE A 946 -8.96 18.95 -20.44
CA PHE A 946 -7.69 19.29 -19.84
C PHE A 946 -7.36 20.76 -20.19
N GLY A 947 -6.73 21.50 -19.27
CA GLY A 947 -6.36 22.89 -19.61
C GLY A 947 -5.83 23.70 -18.45
N ASN A 948 -5.55 24.97 -18.75
CA ASN A 948 -5.08 25.95 -17.80
C ASN A 948 -6.29 26.45 -16.96
N ARG A 949 -6.09 26.52 -15.64
CA ARG A 949 -7.04 27.00 -14.64
C ARG A 949 -6.67 28.35 -14.09
#